data_d6e8b95502ba63bc43d95efbf611b522
#
_entry.id   d6e8b95502ba63bc43d95efbf611b522
#
_cell.length_a   1.000
_cell.length_b   1.000
_cell.length_c   1.000
_cell.angle_alpha   90.00
_cell.angle_beta   90.00
_cell.angle_gamma   90.00
#
_symmetry.space_group_name_H-M   'P 1'
#
loop_
_entity.id
_entity.type
_entity.pdbx_description
1 polymer ?
#
loop_
_entity_poly.entity_id
_entity_poly.type
_entity_poly.pdbx_seq_one_letter_code
_entity_poly.pdbx_strand_id
1 'polypeptide(L)'
;MGLDKNVRPLLFYTMLKKILYLFLFSLSFVQGFSQVIYSERFNTLSLTTGTNNASQTYLYADVPTGMFSINNGDLIADTLSGNFPFRANGQKQKAWLSYVPASNPSDTFAVSTSWLKPTGTASAWLITPTISVSANSVLSWEAMAPDVNNADGYEVYISTSTAPIPLLNDFNNLIFSKVAESNTWQIRGISLSSFAGQTIRIGFKNNSSDKYQLWLDDIKVENIATAFDASTIAHTVYKYSSINSNNTISATFKNNGYTPITNLTINYKMDNGTTVSEVKVLSPALEYLESREIAFSTLYNSSVPVYNNFKIWTSSINSQADQTNSNDTISGSMTVSSSVPTKNVLVEQFTGCNYGWSPEGYTNLKSIVSTNTNVIAASIHDGDNMSTTNGDVLISDVNPEFPSALVDRYYFPTNKKTIINSVNWNNYIVQRLAMKVPATVTITNISYNSTTNQIDATVSSTFVGDVKGDYRINLYIKENNVYGPINDSTDNLWNQHNALFNIPASPYYQYGNLIGSEYVMSAASYKHQYVINDFADGAYGAAGIIPNNSSTIGQTYSKNYSYTLPTATGGEFRYNADNIYLIATVSEHDSALNEKIILNAAEVKLTANAEVLVGVKEHEKTAIQLNVFPNPTSDICYLNFSLKNDEFVKINVYNTLGELVYIETKNVSAGNVDYVLNVNTLPSGNYSIQVSFRNNTVTKKLTIIK
;
A
#
# COMPACT_ATOMS: atom_id res chain seq x y z
N MET A 1 -16.74 -23.59 29.61
CA MET A 1 -17.29 -23.66 28.24
C MET A 1 -16.60 -22.55 27.46
N GLY A 2 -15.48 -22.89 26.81
CA GLY A 2 -14.68 -21.95 26.01
C GLY A 2 -15.30 -21.82 24.63
N LEU A 3 -15.60 -20.63 24.25
CA LEU A 3 -15.97 -20.27 22.89
C LEU A 3 -14.69 -19.88 22.13
N ASP A 4 -14.42 -20.68 21.12
CA ASP A 4 -13.29 -20.49 20.17
C ASP A 4 -13.41 -19.15 19.45
N LYS A 5 -12.40 -18.28 19.60
CA LYS A 5 -12.40 -16.90 19.08
C LYS A 5 -11.97 -16.78 17.61
N ASN A 6 -11.67 -17.89 16.92
CA ASN A 6 -11.03 -17.90 15.61
C ASN A 6 -11.95 -18.04 14.39
N VAL A 7 -13.28 -17.86 14.51
CA VAL A 7 -14.23 -18.14 13.40
C VAL A 7 -14.93 -16.89 12.83
N ARG A 8 -14.58 -15.67 13.20
CA ARG A 8 -15.41 -14.49 12.87
C ARG A 8 -15.07 -13.57 11.69
N PRO A 9 -13.92 -13.53 11.03
CA PRO A 9 -13.77 -12.59 9.92
C PRO A 9 -14.30 -13.10 8.56
N LEU A 10 -14.23 -14.42 8.30
CA LEU A 10 -14.62 -14.96 6.98
C LEU A 10 -16.13 -15.00 6.74
N LEU A 11 -16.91 -15.22 7.81
CA LEU A 11 -18.38 -15.26 7.69
C LEU A 11 -19.00 -13.89 7.38
N PHE A 12 -18.35 -12.80 7.79
CA PHE A 12 -18.83 -11.44 7.55
C PHE A 12 -18.62 -11.01 6.09
N TYR A 13 -17.51 -11.44 5.48
CA TYR A 13 -17.22 -11.10 4.08
C TYR A 13 -18.14 -11.83 3.09
N THR A 14 -18.47 -13.10 3.38
CA THR A 14 -19.42 -13.89 2.57
C THR A 14 -20.87 -13.45 2.79
N MET A 15 -21.22 -13.01 3.98
CA MET A 15 -22.55 -12.43 4.25
C MET A 15 -22.72 -11.05 3.59
N LEU A 16 -21.69 -10.22 3.59
CA LEU A 16 -21.71 -8.93 2.87
C LEU A 16 -21.81 -9.11 1.35
N LYS A 17 -21.10 -10.09 0.77
CA LYS A 17 -21.23 -10.45 -0.66
C LYS A 17 -22.67 -10.87 -0.98
N LYS A 18 -23.31 -11.69 -0.14
CA LYS A 18 -24.70 -12.11 -0.33
C LYS A 18 -25.74 -11.02 -0.05
N ILE A 19 -25.49 -10.13 0.91
CA ILE A 19 -26.38 -8.99 1.21
C ILE A 19 -26.25 -7.88 0.17
N LEU A 20 -25.06 -7.63 -0.37
CA LEU A 20 -24.86 -6.66 -1.46
C LEU A 20 -25.57 -7.13 -2.76
N TYR A 21 -25.59 -8.45 -3.02
CA TYR A 21 -26.36 -8.99 -4.14
C TYR A 21 -27.88 -8.95 -3.93
N LEU A 22 -28.39 -9.02 -2.69
CA LEU A 22 -29.83 -8.93 -2.40
C LEU A 22 -30.35 -7.47 -2.37
N PHE A 23 -29.51 -6.47 -2.02
CA PHE A 23 -29.94 -5.06 -2.00
C PHE A 23 -29.91 -4.38 -3.37
N LEU A 24 -29.16 -4.90 -4.36
CA LEU A 24 -29.21 -4.45 -5.74
C LEU A 24 -30.45 -4.93 -6.51
N PHE A 25 -31.29 -5.79 -5.92
CA PHE A 25 -32.49 -6.35 -6.55
C PHE A 25 -33.78 -5.58 -6.27
N SER A 26 -33.76 -4.48 -5.54
CA SER A 26 -35.01 -3.80 -5.10
C SER A 26 -35.26 -2.39 -5.63
N LEU A 27 -34.50 -1.93 -6.66
CA LEU A 27 -34.86 -0.72 -7.42
C LEU A 27 -35.09 -1.07 -8.90
N SER A 28 -36.27 -1.61 -9.15
CA SER A 28 -36.79 -1.88 -10.49
C SER A 28 -37.31 -0.62 -11.16
N PHE A 29 -36.52 -0.09 -12.10
CA PHE A 29 -37.09 0.56 -13.29
C PHE A 29 -36.77 -0.34 -14.49
N VAL A 30 -37.75 -0.51 -15.37
CA VAL A 30 -37.79 -1.41 -16.51
C VAL A 30 -36.46 -1.42 -17.28
N GLN A 31 -35.54 -2.29 -16.88
CA GLN A 31 -34.42 -2.73 -17.71
C GLN A 31 -34.79 -4.12 -18.22
N GLY A 32 -34.59 -4.36 -19.50
CA GLY A 32 -34.78 -5.68 -20.09
C GLY A 32 -33.95 -6.70 -19.27
N PHE A 33 -34.62 -7.72 -18.77
CA PHE A 33 -33.97 -8.75 -17.95
C PHE A 33 -32.89 -9.44 -18.79
N SER A 34 -31.69 -9.55 -18.25
CA SER A 34 -30.67 -10.44 -18.77
C SER A 34 -31.21 -11.86 -18.74
N GLN A 35 -31.18 -12.56 -19.86
CA GLN A 35 -31.63 -13.95 -19.97
C GLN A 35 -30.41 -14.85 -19.85
N VAL A 36 -30.25 -15.55 -18.74
CA VAL A 36 -29.22 -16.59 -18.59
C VAL A 36 -29.56 -17.75 -19.52
N ILE A 37 -28.63 -18.08 -20.42
CA ILE A 37 -28.75 -19.21 -21.38
C ILE A 37 -28.04 -20.44 -20.83
N TYR A 38 -26.92 -20.25 -20.14
CA TYR A 38 -26.12 -21.30 -19.53
C TYR A 38 -25.46 -20.76 -18.25
N SER A 39 -25.42 -21.59 -17.24
CA SER A 39 -24.70 -21.27 -16.00
C SER A 39 -24.16 -22.53 -15.34
N GLU A 40 -22.90 -22.50 -14.92
CA GLU A 40 -22.26 -23.56 -14.17
C GLU A 40 -21.49 -22.97 -12.99
N ARG A 41 -21.79 -23.47 -11.80
CA ARG A 41 -21.23 -23.04 -10.48
C ARG A 41 -20.56 -24.19 -9.73
N PHE A 42 -20.50 -25.37 -10.32
CA PHE A 42 -19.92 -26.58 -9.72
C PHE A 42 -20.50 -27.03 -8.37
N ASN A 43 -21.56 -26.39 -7.85
CA ASN A 43 -22.08 -26.56 -6.49
C ASN A 43 -23.06 -27.74 -6.27
N THR A 44 -23.43 -28.49 -7.31
CA THR A 44 -24.51 -29.51 -7.27
C THR A 44 -23.99 -30.94 -7.32
N LEU A 45 -22.74 -31.18 -7.02
CA LEU A 45 -22.07 -32.45 -7.25
C LEU A 45 -22.05 -33.37 -6.01
N SER A 46 -22.15 -34.69 -6.22
CA SER A 46 -21.85 -35.69 -5.18
C SER A 46 -20.35 -35.75 -4.97
N LEU A 47 -19.91 -35.20 -3.84
CA LEU A 47 -18.48 -35.07 -3.51
C LEU A 47 -17.93 -36.38 -2.96
N THR A 48 -16.72 -36.73 -3.38
CA THR A 48 -15.92 -37.85 -2.87
C THR A 48 -14.83 -37.32 -1.93
N THR A 49 -14.62 -38.01 -0.82
CA THR A 49 -13.56 -37.67 0.13
C THR A 49 -12.24 -38.25 -0.34
N GLY A 50 -11.18 -37.43 -0.43
CA GLY A 50 -9.82 -37.84 -0.64
C GLY A 50 -8.92 -37.40 0.53
N THR A 51 -7.78 -38.05 0.65
CA THR A 51 -6.71 -37.66 1.59
C THR A 51 -5.42 -37.48 0.83
N ASN A 52 -4.69 -36.40 1.10
CA ASN A 52 -3.36 -36.19 0.52
C ASN A 52 -2.26 -36.86 1.36
N ASN A 53 -1.00 -36.81 0.91
CA ASN A 53 0.15 -37.39 1.62
C ASN A 53 0.43 -36.75 2.99
N ALA A 54 -0.14 -35.55 3.26
CA ALA A 54 -0.05 -34.86 4.55
C ALA A 54 -1.27 -35.17 5.46
N SER A 55 -2.06 -36.18 5.11
CA SER A 55 -3.28 -36.60 5.84
C SER A 55 -4.39 -35.52 5.91
N GLN A 56 -4.31 -34.50 5.05
CA GLN A 56 -5.39 -33.52 4.92
C GLN A 56 -6.52 -34.09 4.08
N THR A 57 -7.72 -33.93 4.53
CA THR A 57 -8.96 -34.37 3.86
C THR A 57 -9.45 -33.26 2.92
N TYR A 58 -9.82 -33.63 1.71
CA TYR A 58 -10.45 -32.75 0.73
C TYR A 58 -11.64 -33.42 0.06
N LEU A 59 -12.53 -32.61 -0.48
CA LEU A 59 -13.69 -33.07 -1.24
C LEU A 59 -13.52 -32.74 -2.73
N TYR A 60 -13.86 -33.69 -3.58
CA TYR A 60 -13.79 -33.52 -5.04
C TYR A 60 -14.89 -34.30 -5.75
N ALA A 61 -15.19 -33.91 -6.99
CA ALA A 61 -16.05 -34.64 -7.89
C ALA A 61 -15.56 -34.54 -9.33
N ASP A 62 -16.19 -35.31 -10.22
CA ASP A 62 -16.06 -35.11 -11.64
C ASP A 62 -16.66 -33.76 -12.05
N VAL A 63 -16.31 -33.29 -13.24
CA VAL A 63 -17.00 -32.12 -13.83
C VAL A 63 -18.48 -32.42 -14.02
N PRO A 64 -19.36 -31.39 -13.97
CA PRO A 64 -20.81 -31.55 -14.07
C PRO A 64 -21.27 -32.35 -15.31
N THR A 65 -22.38 -33.01 -15.18
CA THR A 65 -22.99 -33.78 -16.30
C THR A 65 -23.22 -32.90 -17.53
N GLY A 66 -22.71 -33.34 -18.66
CA GLY A 66 -22.79 -32.60 -19.92
C GLY A 66 -21.57 -31.75 -20.26
N MET A 67 -20.68 -31.49 -19.25
CA MET A 67 -19.36 -30.97 -19.53
C MET A 67 -18.37 -32.09 -19.88
N PHE A 68 -17.29 -31.74 -20.55
CA PHE A 68 -16.22 -32.67 -20.88
C PHE A 68 -14.89 -32.20 -20.29
N SER A 69 -14.20 -33.11 -19.60
CA SER A 69 -12.84 -32.92 -19.14
C SER A 69 -11.92 -33.78 -20.00
N ILE A 70 -11.12 -33.17 -20.87
CA ILE A 70 -10.30 -33.86 -21.84
C ILE A 70 -8.84 -33.46 -21.66
N ASN A 71 -7.95 -34.46 -21.56
CA ASN A 71 -6.51 -34.31 -21.45
C ASN A 71 -5.83 -34.84 -22.73
N ASN A 72 -4.66 -34.30 -23.08
CA ASN A 72 -3.86 -34.68 -24.25
C ASN A 72 -2.94 -35.88 -24.05
N GLY A 73 -3.23 -36.82 -23.17
CA GLY A 73 -2.48 -38.08 -23.14
C GLY A 73 -1.72 -38.38 -21.84
N ASP A 74 -0.43 -38.68 -21.94
CA ASP A 74 0.34 -39.46 -20.94
C ASP A 74 0.95 -38.64 -19.78
N LEU A 75 0.77 -37.34 -19.73
CA LEU A 75 1.27 -36.49 -18.66
C LEU A 75 0.44 -36.69 -17.38
N ILE A 76 1.12 -36.83 -16.24
CA ILE A 76 0.52 -37.13 -14.95
C ILE A 76 0.87 -35.99 -13.97
N ALA A 77 -0.09 -35.50 -13.18
CA ALA A 77 0.18 -34.50 -12.14
C ALA A 77 1.27 -34.99 -11.16
N ASP A 78 2.24 -34.13 -10.85
CA ASP A 78 3.32 -34.50 -9.93
C ASP A 78 2.79 -34.63 -8.50
N THR A 79 3.02 -35.80 -7.89
CA THR A 79 2.53 -36.15 -6.55
C THR A 79 3.53 -35.86 -5.43
N LEU A 80 4.77 -35.47 -5.75
CA LEU A 80 5.80 -35.20 -4.74
C LEU A 80 5.44 -34.01 -3.84
N SER A 81 4.56 -33.14 -4.30
CA SER A 81 4.08 -31.95 -3.56
C SER A 81 2.90 -32.20 -2.63
N GLY A 82 2.37 -33.42 -2.55
CA GLY A 82 1.49 -33.85 -1.48
C GLY A 82 0.05 -33.29 -1.42
N ASN A 83 -0.34 -32.36 -2.29
CA ASN A 83 -1.49 -31.52 -1.97
C ASN A 83 -2.71 -31.60 -2.91
N PHE A 84 -2.84 -32.62 -3.80
CA PHE A 84 -3.95 -32.58 -4.75
C PHE A 84 -4.72 -33.87 -5.04
N PRO A 85 -6.05 -33.73 -5.31
CA PRO A 85 -6.96 -34.83 -5.59
C PRO A 85 -6.77 -35.50 -6.96
N PHE A 86 -5.84 -35.03 -7.77
CA PHE A 86 -5.58 -35.57 -9.11
C PHE A 86 -5.08 -37.01 -9.11
N ARG A 87 -4.76 -37.58 -7.94
CA ARG A 87 -4.49 -38.99 -7.73
C ARG A 87 -5.27 -39.61 -6.58
N ALA A 88 -6.48 -40.04 -6.82
CA ALA A 88 -7.13 -41.01 -5.98
C ALA A 88 -6.95 -42.42 -6.60
N ASN A 89 -6.16 -43.28 -5.91
CA ASN A 89 -6.19 -44.74 -6.06
C ASN A 89 -6.22 -45.30 -7.50
N GLY A 90 -5.16 -45.05 -8.28
CA GLY A 90 -4.96 -45.77 -9.57
C GLY A 90 -5.91 -45.38 -10.70
N GLN A 91 -6.70 -44.36 -10.56
CA GLN A 91 -7.58 -43.87 -11.63
C GLN A 91 -6.78 -43.02 -12.63
N LYS A 92 -7.19 -43.05 -13.91
CA LYS A 92 -6.65 -42.18 -14.95
C LYS A 92 -6.89 -40.72 -14.53
N GLN A 93 -5.83 -39.93 -14.65
CA GLN A 93 -5.85 -38.52 -14.32
C GLN A 93 -6.89 -37.78 -15.16
N LYS A 94 -7.65 -36.89 -14.51
CA LYS A 94 -8.57 -35.98 -15.15
C LYS A 94 -7.91 -34.63 -15.40
N ALA A 95 -8.24 -33.97 -16.49
CA ALA A 95 -7.75 -32.65 -16.83
C ALA A 95 -8.28 -31.56 -15.88
N TRP A 96 -9.55 -31.70 -15.51
CA TRP A 96 -10.28 -30.84 -14.61
C TRP A 96 -11.10 -31.66 -13.63
N LEU A 97 -11.21 -31.16 -12.41
CA LEU A 97 -12.03 -31.71 -11.32
C LEU A 97 -12.81 -30.58 -10.66
N SER A 98 -13.94 -30.90 -10.08
CA SER A 98 -14.60 -30.02 -9.11
C SER A 98 -13.96 -30.22 -7.74
N TYR A 99 -13.64 -29.12 -7.06
CA TYR A 99 -12.90 -29.10 -5.80
C TYR A 99 -13.59 -28.21 -4.78
N VAL A 100 -13.60 -28.66 -3.52
CA VAL A 100 -14.08 -27.91 -2.36
C VAL A 100 -12.92 -27.62 -1.45
N PRO A 101 -12.54 -26.35 -1.22
CA PRO A 101 -11.49 -26.02 -0.27
C PRO A 101 -11.92 -26.29 1.17
N ALA A 102 -11.02 -26.84 1.98
CA ALA A 102 -11.29 -27.09 3.40
C ALA A 102 -11.63 -25.80 4.18
N SER A 103 -11.12 -24.66 3.71
CA SER A 103 -11.39 -23.33 4.30
C SER A 103 -12.80 -22.79 4.00
N ASN A 104 -13.49 -23.30 2.97
CA ASN A 104 -14.84 -22.90 2.59
C ASN A 104 -15.62 -24.09 2.01
N PRO A 105 -16.19 -24.97 2.85
CA PRO A 105 -16.87 -26.18 2.40
C PRO A 105 -18.21 -25.93 1.69
N SER A 106 -18.66 -24.70 1.58
CA SER A 106 -19.90 -24.31 0.89
C SER A 106 -19.69 -23.82 -0.53
N ASP A 107 -18.45 -23.79 -1.03
CA ASP A 107 -18.10 -23.26 -2.33
C ASP A 107 -17.30 -24.31 -3.11
N THR A 108 -17.67 -24.55 -4.35
CA THR A 108 -17.07 -25.57 -5.22
C THR A 108 -16.70 -24.93 -6.55
N PHE A 109 -15.49 -25.16 -7.02
CA PHE A 109 -15.01 -24.63 -8.31
C PHE A 109 -14.25 -25.70 -9.11
N ALA A 110 -14.09 -25.47 -10.40
CA ALA A 110 -13.26 -26.33 -11.24
C ALA A 110 -11.77 -26.03 -11.03
N VAL A 111 -10.97 -27.08 -10.95
CA VAL A 111 -9.51 -26.97 -10.77
C VAL A 111 -8.77 -27.78 -11.83
N SER A 112 -7.69 -27.21 -12.37
CA SER A 112 -6.71 -27.86 -13.23
C SER A 112 -5.30 -27.57 -12.72
N THR A 113 -4.32 -28.39 -13.13
CA THR A 113 -2.90 -28.19 -12.80
C THR A 113 -2.03 -28.37 -14.05
N SER A 114 -0.95 -27.58 -14.12
CA SER A 114 0.14 -27.78 -15.07
C SER A 114 1.40 -28.35 -14.42
N TRP A 115 1.35 -28.67 -13.14
CA TRP A 115 2.44 -29.36 -12.45
C TRP A 115 2.44 -30.83 -12.76
N LEU A 116 3.10 -31.18 -13.86
CA LEU A 116 3.03 -32.49 -14.49
C LEU A 116 4.35 -33.25 -14.39
N LYS A 117 4.29 -34.58 -14.43
CA LYS A 117 5.43 -35.48 -14.44
C LYS A 117 5.29 -36.51 -15.58
N PRO A 118 6.26 -36.61 -16.52
CA PRO A 118 7.37 -35.67 -16.66
C PRO A 118 6.92 -34.24 -16.89
N THR A 119 7.77 -33.27 -16.59
CA THR A 119 7.47 -31.85 -16.84
C THR A 119 7.12 -31.63 -18.29
N GLY A 120 6.03 -30.92 -18.53
CA GLY A 120 5.54 -30.68 -19.90
C GLY A 120 4.43 -29.60 -19.90
N THR A 121 4.06 -29.17 -21.09
CA THR A 121 2.95 -28.21 -21.26
C THR A 121 1.62 -28.91 -21.11
N ALA A 122 0.77 -28.39 -20.22
CA ALA A 122 -0.60 -28.88 -20.06
C ALA A 122 -1.42 -28.63 -21.34
N SER A 123 -2.34 -29.52 -21.63
CA SER A 123 -3.41 -29.32 -22.59
C SER A 123 -4.70 -29.88 -21.99
N ALA A 124 -5.06 -29.28 -20.85
CA ALA A 124 -6.18 -29.73 -20.05
C ALA A 124 -7.42 -28.88 -20.41
N TRP A 125 -8.42 -29.52 -20.99
CA TRP A 125 -9.61 -28.89 -21.52
C TRP A 125 -10.82 -29.13 -20.63
N LEU A 126 -11.55 -28.04 -20.31
CA LEU A 126 -12.89 -28.04 -19.75
C LEU A 126 -13.86 -27.50 -20.82
N ILE A 127 -14.81 -28.31 -21.28
CA ILE A 127 -15.64 -27.99 -22.42
C ILE A 127 -17.10 -27.99 -21.97
N THR A 128 -17.83 -26.93 -22.30
CA THR A 128 -19.27 -26.81 -22.03
C THR A 128 -20.13 -27.72 -22.92
N PRO A 129 -21.40 -27.98 -22.54
CA PRO A 129 -22.42 -28.44 -23.47
C PRO A 129 -22.56 -27.47 -24.65
N THR A 130 -23.36 -27.85 -25.63
CA THR A 130 -23.75 -26.95 -26.75
C THR A 130 -24.66 -25.84 -26.25
N ILE A 131 -24.37 -24.59 -26.67
CA ILE A 131 -25.08 -23.38 -26.27
C ILE A 131 -25.47 -22.61 -27.55
N SER A 132 -26.73 -22.25 -27.71
CA SER A 132 -27.16 -21.38 -28.81
C SER A 132 -27.01 -19.92 -28.42
N VAL A 133 -26.30 -19.15 -29.23
CA VAL A 133 -25.97 -17.77 -28.94
C VAL A 133 -26.61 -16.79 -29.94
N SER A 134 -26.86 -15.57 -29.46
CA SER A 134 -27.43 -14.46 -30.24
C SER A 134 -26.46 -13.27 -30.30
N ALA A 135 -26.80 -12.21 -31.00
CA ALA A 135 -25.94 -11.04 -31.18
C ALA A 135 -25.60 -10.32 -29.87
N ASN A 136 -26.43 -10.47 -28.86
CA ASN A 136 -26.28 -9.86 -27.53
C ASN A 136 -25.85 -10.88 -26.44
N SER A 137 -25.36 -12.06 -26.85
CA SER A 137 -24.82 -13.03 -25.91
C SER A 137 -23.42 -12.66 -25.45
N VAL A 138 -23.16 -12.80 -24.15
CA VAL A 138 -21.86 -12.61 -23.53
C VAL A 138 -21.50 -13.83 -22.69
N LEU A 139 -20.21 -14.14 -22.62
CA LEU A 139 -19.63 -15.11 -21.70
C LEU A 139 -19.01 -14.36 -20.53
N SER A 140 -19.26 -14.84 -19.32
CA SER A 140 -18.50 -14.44 -18.11
C SER A 140 -18.07 -15.66 -17.32
N TRP A 141 -16.99 -15.53 -16.56
CA TRP A 141 -16.49 -16.55 -15.63
C TRP A 141 -15.61 -15.91 -14.56
N GLU A 142 -15.40 -16.61 -13.45
CA GLU A 142 -14.39 -16.26 -12.46
C GLU A 142 -13.16 -17.15 -12.63
N ALA A 143 -11.96 -16.57 -12.47
CA ALA A 143 -10.69 -17.30 -12.58
C ALA A 143 -9.69 -16.85 -11.53
N MET A 144 -8.86 -17.81 -11.02
CA MET A 144 -7.80 -17.54 -10.07
C MET A 144 -6.65 -18.55 -10.25
N ALA A 145 -5.40 -18.10 -10.07
CA ALA A 145 -4.23 -18.97 -9.89
C ALA A 145 -3.66 -18.71 -8.49
N PRO A 146 -3.82 -19.64 -7.52
CA PRO A 146 -3.61 -19.33 -6.10
C PRO A 146 -2.16 -19.06 -5.71
N ASP A 147 -1.17 -19.52 -6.49
CA ASP A 147 0.25 -19.29 -6.25
C ASP A 147 0.77 -18.17 -7.15
N VAL A 148 1.13 -17.03 -6.54
CA VAL A 148 1.64 -15.84 -7.25
C VAL A 148 2.96 -16.08 -7.99
N ASN A 149 3.80 -17.01 -7.51
CA ASN A 149 5.10 -17.31 -8.09
C ASN A 149 5.00 -18.37 -9.22
N ASN A 150 3.96 -19.20 -9.15
CA ASN A 150 3.71 -20.31 -10.08
C ASN A 150 2.29 -20.24 -10.63
N ALA A 151 1.87 -19.05 -11.08
CA ALA A 151 0.53 -18.82 -11.58
C ALA A 151 0.32 -19.50 -12.95
N ASP A 152 -0.69 -20.36 -13.05
CA ASP A 152 -1.17 -20.91 -14.31
C ASP A 152 -1.81 -19.83 -15.18
N GLY A 153 -1.66 -19.96 -16.49
CA GLY A 153 -2.41 -19.26 -17.50
C GLY A 153 -3.37 -20.19 -18.22
N TYR A 154 -4.15 -19.63 -19.14
CA TYR A 154 -5.12 -20.40 -19.93
C TYR A 154 -5.58 -19.66 -21.17
N GLU A 155 -6.24 -20.41 -22.02
CA GLU A 155 -6.89 -19.96 -23.25
C GLU A 155 -8.36 -20.36 -23.24
N VAL A 156 -9.23 -19.56 -23.90
CA VAL A 156 -10.65 -19.88 -24.10
C VAL A 156 -10.91 -19.93 -25.61
N TYR A 157 -11.47 -21.03 -26.05
CA TYR A 157 -11.76 -21.30 -27.44
C TYR A 157 -13.25 -21.56 -27.67
N ILE A 158 -13.69 -21.28 -28.89
CA ILE A 158 -15.04 -21.63 -29.39
C ILE A 158 -14.92 -22.69 -30.46
N SER A 159 -15.81 -23.70 -30.35
CA SER A 159 -16.13 -24.66 -31.42
C SER A 159 -17.58 -24.45 -31.87
N THR A 160 -17.80 -24.44 -33.17
CA THR A 160 -19.15 -24.42 -33.77
C THR A 160 -19.63 -25.84 -34.18
N SER A 161 -18.86 -26.87 -33.84
CA SER A 161 -19.23 -28.26 -34.05
C SER A 161 -20.36 -28.68 -33.11
N THR A 162 -21.40 -29.30 -33.68
CA THR A 162 -22.56 -29.83 -32.95
C THR A 162 -22.44 -31.34 -32.69
N ALA A 163 -21.27 -31.93 -32.96
CA ALA A 163 -21.02 -33.36 -32.74
C ALA A 163 -21.32 -33.73 -31.28
N PRO A 164 -21.92 -34.89 -30.98
CA PRO A 164 -22.24 -35.31 -29.63
C PRO A 164 -21.01 -35.35 -28.70
N ILE A 165 -19.86 -35.77 -29.24
CA ILE A 165 -18.58 -35.78 -28.56
C ILE A 165 -17.70 -34.71 -29.22
N PRO A 166 -17.21 -33.70 -28.46
CA PRO A 166 -16.36 -32.65 -29.02
C PRO A 166 -14.98 -33.20 -29.36
N LEU A 167 -14.47 -32.81 -30.54
CA LEU A 167 -13.07 -33.06 -30.92
C LEU A 167 -12.25 -31.80 -30.64
N LEU A 168 -11.05 -31.96 -30.08
CA LEU A 168 -10.18 -30.81 -29.73
C LEU A 168 -9.79 -29.98 -30.97
N ASN A 169 -9.69 -30.58 -32.13
CA ASN A 169 -9.38 -29.88 -33.38
C ASN A 169 -10.52 -28.97 -33.87
N ASP A 170 -11.74 -29.11 -33.33
CA ASP A 170 -12.88 -28.24 -33.65
C ASP A 170 -12.78 -26.88 -32.89
N PHE A 171 -11.92 -26.78 -31.84
CA PHE A 171 -11.71 -25.56 -31.05
C PHE A 171 -10.64 -24.69 -31.70
N ASN A 172 -10.98 -24.03 -32.80
CA ASN A 172 -10.04 -23.24 -33.59
C ASN A 172 -10.23 -21.72 -33.50
N ASN A 173 -11.25 -21.26 -32.77
CA ASN A 173 -11.49 -19.83 -32.53
C ASN A 173 -11.04 -19.45 -31.13
N LEU A 174 -9.79 -18.94 -30.98
CA LEU A 174 -9.29 -18.38 -29.74
C LEU A 174 -9.99 -17.05 -29.48
N ILE A 175 -10.66 -16.92 -28.33
CA ILE A 175 -11.38 -15.70 -27.93
C ILE A 175 -10.77 -15.01 -26.71
N PHE A 176 -9.98 -15.73 -25.90
CA PHE A 176 -9.31 -15.16 -24.71
C PHE A 176 -8.02 -15.92 -24.43
N SER A 177 -7.00 -15.20 -23.96
CA SER A 177 -5.73 -15.77 -23.51
C SER A 177 -5.16 -15.00 -22.33
N LYS A 178 -4.67 -15.72 -21.33
CA LYS A 178 -3.98 -15.16 -20.16
C LYS A 178 -2.75 -16.02 -19.84
N VAL A 179 -1.57 -15.42 -19.81
CA VAL A 179 -0.31 -16.14 -19.57
C VAL A 179 -0.16 -16.56 -18.12
N ALA A 180 -0.59 -15.72 -17.18
CA ALA A 180 -0.60 -16.00 -15.74
C ALA A 180 -1.83 -15.30 -15.13
N GLU A 181 -2.70 -16.07 -14.48
CA GLU A 181 -3.88 -15.51 -13.82
C GLU A 181 -3.52 -14.92 -12.45
N SER A 182 -4.40 -14.08 -11.92
CA SER A 182 -4.24 -13.45 -10.61
C SER A 182 -4.37 -14.47 -9.48
N ASN A 183 -3.67 -14.24 -8.37
CA ASN A 183 -3.85 -15.00 -7.13
C ASN A 183 -5.09 -14.59 -6.30
N THR A 184 -5.94 -13.77 -6.86
CA THR A 184 -7.27 -13.43 -6.34
C THR A 184 -8.29 -13.62 -7.44
N TRP A 185 -9.51 -14.02 -7.09
CA TRP A 185 -10.60 -14.21 -8.05
C TRP A 185 -10.80 -12.99 -8.93
N GLN A 186 -10.78 -13.21 -10.22
CA GLN A 186 -11.00 -12.20 -11.27
C GLN A 186 -12.23 -12.56 -12.08
N ILE A 187 -13.15 -11.62 -12.21
CA ILE A 187 -14.27 -11.74 -13.15
C ILE A 187 -13.72 -11.44 -14.54
N ARG A 188 -13.96 -12.35 -15.46
CA ARG A 188 -13.63 -12.22 -16.88
C ARG A 188 -14.92 -12.18 -17.69
N GLY A 189 -14.89 -11.48 -18.80
CA GLY A 189 -16.04 -11.42 -19.67
C GLY A 189 -15.64 -11.13 -21.11
N ILE A 190 -16.44 -11.62 -22.07
CA ILE A 190 -16.22 -11.40 -23.50
C ILE A 190 -17.52 -11.46 -24.27
N SER A 191 -17.61 -10.69 -25.36
CA SER A 191 -18.74 -10.73 -26.28
C SER A 191 -18.71 -12.00 -27.15
N LEU A 192 -19.86 -12.64 -27.31
CA LEU A 192 -20.06 -13.77 -28.25
C LEU A 192 -20.75 -13.34 -29.53
N SER A 193 -20.90 -12.05 -29.78
CA SER A 193 -21.64 -11.51 -30.95
C SER A 193 -21.12 -12.00 -32.30
N SER A 194 -19.82 -12.33 -32.42
CA SER A 194 -19.23 -12.90 -33.62
C SER A 194 -19.77 -14.30 -34.00
N PHE A 195 -20.42 -14.96 -33.04
CA PHE A 195 -21.03 -16.29 -33.21
C PHE A 195 -22.56 -16.25 -33.24
N ALA A 196 -23.15 -15.07 -33.41
CA ALA A 196 -24.59 -14.87 -33.37
C ALA A 196 -25.34 -15.84 -34.31
N GLY A 197 -26.43 -16.47 -33.82
CA GLY A 197 -27.24 -17.44 -34.55
C GLY A 197 -26.63 -18.84 -34.65
N GLN A 198 -25.46 -19.06 -34.07
CA GLN A 198 -24.79 -20.36 -34.05
C GLN A 198 -25.05 -21.11 -32.73
N THR A 199 -24.88 -22.43 -32.80
CA THR A 199 -24.77 -23.28 -31.63
C THR A 199 -23.28 -23.58 -31.41
N ILE A 200 -22.74 -23.23 -30.23
CA ILE A 200 -21.31 -23.30 -29.93
C ILE A 200 -21.04 -24.18 -28.72
N ARG A 201 -19.78 -24.57 -28.55
CA ARG A 201 -19.20 -25.04 -27.29
C ARG A 201 -18.05 -24.12 -26.90
N ILE A 202 -17.86 -23.92 -25.60
CA ILE A 202 -16.78 -23.11 -25.03
C ILE A 202 -15.78 -24.08 -24.39
N GLY A 203 -14.52 -23.97 -24.78
CA GLY A 203 -13.43 -24.77 -24.23
C GLY A 203 -12.42 -23.91 -23.48
N PHE A 204 -12.27 -24.15 -22.18
CA PHE A 204 -11.23 -23.56 -21.35
C PHE A 204 -10.04 -24.52 -21.33
N LYS A 205 -8.88 -24.06 -21.78
CA LYS A 205 -7.66 -24.87 -21.89
C LYS A 205 -6.58 -24.32 -20.95
N ASN A 206 -6.22 -25.07 -19.92
CA ASN A 206 -4.96 -24.83 -19.23
C ASN A 206 -3.83 -25.24 -20.17
N ASN A 207 -2.94 -24.29 -20.49
CA ASN A 207 -1.83 -24.44 -21.42
C ASN A 207 -0.48 -24.11 -20.78
N SER A 208 -0.41 -24.07 -19.46
CA SER A 208 0.78 -23.73 -18.69
C SER A 208 1.76 -24.89 -18.61
N SER A 209 2.97 -24.65 -18.19
CA SER A 209 4.01 -25.65 -17.99
C SER A 209 4.72 -25.42 -16.67
N ASP A 210 4.78 -26.48 -15.84
CA ASP A 210 5.48 -26.47 -14.55
C ASP A 210 5.07 -25.30 -13.63
N LYS A 211 3.76 -25.05 -13.58
CA LYS A 211 3.11 -24.09 -12.67
C LYS A 211 2.29 -24.85 -11.64
N TYR A 212 1.44 -24.13 -10.87
CA TYR A 212 0.75 -24.75 -9.75
C TYR A 212 -0.67 -25.17 -10.13
N GLN A 213 -1.59 -24.22 -10.23
CA GLN A 213 -3.03 -24.48 -10.50
C GLN A 213 -3.73 -23.31 -11.13
N LEU A 214 -4.82 -23.67 -11.84
CA LEU A 214 -5.86 -22.77 -12.32
C LEU A 214 -7.21 -23.18 -11.72
N TRP A 215 -7.95 -22.22 -11.20
CA TRP A 215 -9.28 -22.36 -10.67
C TRP A 215 -10.27 -21.57 -11.51
N LEU A 216 -11.43 -22.15 -11.82
CA LEU A 216 -12.52 -21.52 -12.57
C LEU A 216 -13.84 -21.72 -11.85
N ASP A 217 -14.69 -20.68 -11.84
CA ASP A 217 -16.03 -20.72 -11.30
C ASP A 217 -16.98 -19.79 -12.05
N ASP A 218 -18.27 -19.87 -11.70
CA ASP A 218 -19.35 -18.99 -12.20
C ASP A 218 -19.33 -18.79 -13.73
N ILE A 219 -19.08 -19.90 -14.48
CA ILE A 219 -19.14 -19.86 -15.95
C ILE A 219 -20.58 -19.60 -16.38
N LYS A 220 -20.82 -18.48 -17.05
CA LYS A 220 -22.16 -18.05 -17.45
C LYS A 220 -22.20 -17.51 -18.87
N VAL A 221 -23.22 -17.94 -19.65
CA VAL A 221 -23.60 -17.30 -20.91
C VAL A 221 -24.98 -16.69 -20.75
N GLU A 222 -25.10 -15.42 -21.05
CA GLU A 222 -26.36 -14.69 -20.95
C GLU A 222 -26.56 -13.71 -22.10
N ASN A 223 -27.82 -13.42 -22.42
CA ASN A 223 -28.17 -12.32 -23.28
C ASN A 223 -28.37 -11.06 -22.46
N ILE A 224 -27.60 -10.03 -22.71
CA ILE A 224 -27.78 -8.73 -22.08
C ILE A 224 -28.46 -7.73 -23.02
N ALA A 225 -29.33 -6.88 -22.46
CA ALA A 225 -30.12 -5.97 -23.29
C ALA A 225 -29.32 -4.79 -23.83
N THR A 226 -28.26 -4.38 -23.10
CA THR A 226 -27.52 -3.14 -23.31
C THR A 226 -26.34 -3.37 -24.25
N ALA A 227 -26.34 -2.71 -25.40
CA ALA A 227 -25.22 -2.81 -26.36
C ALA A 227 -24.04 -1.93 -25.94
N PHE A 228 -24.32 -0.71 -25.53
CA PHE A 228 -23.35 0.32 -25.19
C PHE A 228 -23.60 0.81 -23.77
N ASP A 229 -22.73 0.40 -22.84
CA ASP A 229 -22.80 0.76 -21.42
C ASP A 229 -21.38 0.73 -20.84
N ALA A 230 -20.89 1.90 -20.44
CA ALA A 230 -19.58 2.03 -19.80
C ALA A 230 -19.71 2.75 -18.47
N SER A 231 -19.41 2.07 -17.37
CA SER A 231 -19.41 2.71 -16.06
C SER A 231 -18.05 3.29 -15.70
N THR A 232 -18.05 4.40 -14.95
CA THR A 232 -16.86 4.96 -14.31
C THR A 232 -16.82 4.47 -12.87
N ILE A 233 -15.87 3.56 -12.55
CA ILE A 233 -15.88 2.79 -11.29
C ILE A 233 -14.86 3.25 -10.24
N ALA A 234 -13.82 3.96 -10.67
CA ALA A 234 -12.79 4.52 -9.79
C ALA A 234 -12.13 5.73 -10.46
N HIS A 235 -11.42 6.53 -9.68
CA HIS A 235 -10.56 7.60 -10.19
C HIS A 235 -9.20 7.59 -9.51
N THR A 236 -8.18 8.10 -10.23
CA THR A 236 -6.85 8.36 -9.71
C THR A 236 -6.58 9.87 -9.81
N VAL A 237 -7.20 10.61 -8.92
CA VAL A 237 -6.98 12.06 -8.77
C VAL A 237 -6.43 12.28 -7.37
N TYR A 238 -5.24 12.87 -7.28
CA TYR A 238 -4.66 13.19 -5.97
C TYR A 238 -5.51 14.21 -5.23
N LYS A 239 -5.88 13.87 -4.00
CA LYS A 239 -6.71 14.73 -3.14
C LYS A 239 -6.05 16.08 -2.83
N TYR A 240 -4.72 16.11 -2.76
CA TYR A 240 -3.94 17.30 -2.44
C TYR A 240 -2.94 17.62 -3.53
N SER A 241 -2.90 18.86 -3.94
CA SER A 241 -1.97 19.44 -4.91
C SER A 241 -1.51 20.81 -4.45
N SER A 242 -0.74 21.52 -5.28
CA SER A 242 -0.34 22.90 -5.05
C SER A 242 -0.52 23.75 -6.32
N ILE A 243 -0.61 25.07 -6.13
CA ILE A 243 -0.64 26.01 -7.24
C ILE A 243 0.47 25.74 -8.23
N ASN A 244 0.21 26.01 -9.51
CA ASN A 244 1.15 25.84 -10.64
C ASN A 244 1.68 24.41 -10.82
N SER A 245 1.02 23.41 -10.24
CA SER A 245 1.34 21.98 -10.45
C SER A 245 0.41 21.40 -11.51
N ASN A 246 1.00 20.67 -12.44
CA ASN A 246 0.26 19.86 -13.40
C ASN A 246 -0.22 18.56 -12.76
N ASN A 247 -1.51 18.33 -12.75
CA ASN A 247 -2.14 17.17 -12.12
C ASN A 247 -2.76 16.28 -13.20
N THR A 248 -2.37 15.03 -13.22
CA THR A 248 -3.02 14.01 -14.05
C THR A 248 -4.40 13.72 -13.48
N ILE A 249 -5.40 13.70 -14.34
CA ILE A 249 -6.75 13.21 -14.05
C ILE A 249 -6.90 11.89 -14.77
N SER A 250 -7.23 10.82 -14.05
CA SER A 250 -7.54 9.53 -14.64
C SER A 250 -8.71 8.87 -13.93
N ALA A 251 -9.36 7.96 -14.63
CA ALA A 251 -10.42 7.14 -14.06
C ALA A 251 -10.41 5.73 -14.66
N THR A 252 -10.96 4.78 -13.92
CA THR A 252 -11.15 3.41 -14.38
C THR A 252 -12.56 3.26 -14.94
N PHE A 253 -12.61 2.88 -16.21
CA PHE A 253 -13.85 2.64 -16.94
C PHE A 253 -14.03 1.14 -17.14
N LYS A 254 -15.27 0.67 -17.02
CA LYS A 254 -15.66 -0.73 -17.20
C LYS A 254 -16.71 -0.85 -18.27
N ASN A 255 -16.54 -1.81 -19.18
CA ASN A 255 -17.55 -2.13 -20.18
C ASN A 255 -18.61 -3.08 -19.57
N ASN A 256 -19.85 -2.63 -19.46
CA ASN A 256 -20.99 -3.46 -19.05
C ASN A 256 -21.90 -3.83 -20.23
N GLY A 257 -21.62 -3.29 -21.43
CA GLY A 257 -22.34 -3.59 -22.65
C GLY A 257 -21.79 -4.83 -23.37
N TYR A 258 -22.60 -5.47 -24.21
CA TYR A 258 -22.12 -6.62 -24.99
C TYR A 258 -21.23 -6.27 -26.19
N THR A 259 -21.12 -4.98 -26.53
CA THR A 259 -20.25 -4.50 -27.61
C THR A 259 -18.87 -4.13 -27.06
N PRO A 260 -17.79 -4.71 -27.59
CA PRO A 260 -16.44 -4.28 -27.21
C PRO A 260 -16.21 -2.80 -27.50
N ILE A 261 -15.59 -2.09 -26.56
CA ILE A 261 -15.34 -0.65 -26.67
C ILE A 261 -14.00 -0.41 -27.37
N THR A 262 -14.05 0.15 -28.56
CA THR A 262 -12.87 0.55 -29.34
C THR A 262 -12.54 2.02 -29.21
N ASN A 263 -13.53 2.86 -28.89
CA ASN A 263 -13.32 4.26 -28.53
C ASN A 263 -14.32 4.70 -27.46
N LEU A 264 -13.87 5.60 -26.58
CA LEU A 264 -14.64 6.10 -25.44
C LEU A 264 -14.45 7.60 -25.36
N THR A 265 -15.55 8.37 -25.30
CA THR A 265 -15.48 9.79 -24.97
C THR A 265 -15.54 9.95 -23.46
N ILE A 266 -14.44 10.41 -22.87
CA ILE A 266 -14.30 10.66 -21.45
C ILE A 266 -14.33 12.15 -21.17
N ASN A 267 -14.91 12.54 -20.04
CA ASN A 267 -15.09 13.92 -19.65
C ASN A 267 -14.70 14.12 -18.18
N TYR A 268 -14.13 15.27 -17.86
CA TYR A 268 -14.06 15.71 -16.48
C TYR A 268 -14.44 17.20 -16.37
N LYS A 269 -14.90 17.59 -15.18
CA LYS A 269 -15.20 18.97 -14.84
C LYS A 269 -14.87 19.24 -13.38
N MET A 270 -14.11 20.30 -13.12
CA MET A 270 -13.87 20.85 -11.78
C MET A 270 -14.93 21.93 -11.52
N ASP A 271 -15.69 21.82 -10.44
CA ASP A 271 -16.76 22.76 -10.02
C ASP A 271 -17.24 23.73 -11.13
N ASN A 272 -16.79 24.98 -11.07
CA ASN A 272 -17.15 26.06 -12.01
C ASN A 272 -16.29 26.09 -13.28
N GLY A 273 -15.37 25.14 -13.47
CA GLY A 273 -14.52 25.06 -14.65
C GLY A 273 -15.29 24.66 -15.92
N THR A 274 -14.64 24.76 -17.05
CA THR A 274 -15.13 24.21 -18.31
C THR A 274 -14.97 22.69 -18.32
N THR A 275 -15.89 22.01 -19.01
CA THR A 275 -15.75 20.56 -19.23
C THR A 275 -14.59 20.31 -20.19
N VAL A 276 -13.68 19.40 -19.77
CA VAL A 276 -12.67 18.82 -20.65
C VAL A 276 -13.23 17.52 -21.20
N SER A 277 -13.21 17.37 -22.52
CA SER A 277 -13.76 16.21 -23.24
C SER A 277 -12.70 15.66 -24.19
N GLU A 278 -12.43 14.35 -24.12
CA GLU A 278 -11.44 13.68 -24.96
C GLU A 278 -11.99 12.35 -25.49
N VAL A 279 -11.69 12.05 -26.76
CA VAL A 279 -11.96 10.73 -27.34
C VAL A 279 -10.70 9.87 -27.19
N LYS A 280 -10.83 8.72 -26.53
CA LYS A 280 -9.75 7.74 -26.34
C LYS A 280 -9.99 6.52 -27.22
N VAL A 281 -9.04 6.24 -28.10
CA VAL A 281 -9.01 5.01 -28.89
C VAL A 281 -8.38 3.91 -28.04
N LEU A 282 -9.06 2.77 -27.92
CA LEU A 282 -8.64 1.64 -27.10
C LEU A 282 -8.12 0.50 -27.97
N SER A 283 -6.87 0.12 -27.77
CA SER A 283 -6.23 -1.02 -28.43
C SER A 283 -5.42 -1.81 -27.39
N PRO A 284 -5.77 -3.08 -27.12
CA PRO A 284 -6.96 -3.79 -27.60
C PRO A 284 -8.27 -3.14 -27.16
N ALA A 285 -9.40 -3.52 -27.75
CA ALA A 285 -10.73 -3.09 -27.32
C ALA A 285 -10.95 -3.48 -25.85
N LEU A 286 -11.86 -2.78 -25.17
CA LEU A 286 -12.28 -3.11 -23.81
C LEU A 286 -13.46 -4.07 -23.89
N GLU A 287 -13.24 -5.33 -23.52
CA GLU A 287 -14.22 -6.40 -23.61
C GLU A 287 -15.29 -6.30 -22.51
N TYR A 288 -16.36 -7.06 -22.63
CA TYR A 288 -17.42 -7.15 -21.62
C TYR A 288 -16.83 -7.47 -20.24
N LEU A 289 -17.23 -6.71 -19.21
CA LEU A 289 -16.75 -6.74 -17.81
C LEU A 289 -15.27 -6.35 -17.62
N GLU A 290 -14.50 -6.13 -18.69
CA GLU A 290 -13.14 -5.62 -18.57
C GLU A 290 -13.14 -4.18 -18.05
N SER A 291 -12.13 -3.85 -17.24
CA SER A 291 -11.91 -2.50 -16.72
C SER A 291 -10.52 -2.00 -17.10
N ARG A 292 -10.41 -0.70 -17.42
CA ARG A 292 -9.14 -0.07 -17.76
C ARG A 292 -9.06 1.34 -17.19
N GLU A 293 -7.92 1.66 -16.56
CA GLU A 293 -7.61 3.04 -16.19
C GLU A 293 -7.20 3.82 -17.43
N ILE A 294 -7.82 4.98 -17.63
CA ILE A 294 -7.59 5.86 -18.77
C ILE A 294 -7.34 7.28 -18.24
N ALA A 295 -6.17 7.84 -18.59
CA ALA A 295 -5.79 9.18 -18.22
C ALA A 295 -6.22 10.20 -19.28
N PHE A 296 -6.61 11.39 -18.84
CA PHE A 296 -6.75 12.55 -19.71
C PHE A 296 -5.38 13.04 -20.16
N SER A 297 -5.31 13.48 -21.41
CA SER A 297 -4.11 14.13 -21.97
C SER A 297 -3.98 15.57 -21.46
N THR A 298 -5.12 16.20 -21.19
CA THR A 298 -5.20 17.55 -20.64
C THR A 298 -5.02 17.49 -19.12
N LEU A 299 -3.90 18.06 -18.65
CA LEU A 299 -3.59 18.13 -17.23
C LEU A 299 -4.38 19.25 -16.55
N TYR A 300 -4.82 19.02 -15.33
CA TYR A 300 -5.42 20.08 -14.52
C TYR A 300 -4.35 20.93 -13.82
N ASN A 301 -4.46 22.25 -13.92
CA ASN A 301 -3.59 23.20 -13.25
C ASN A 301 -4.41 24.38 -12.71
N SER A 302 -4.04 24.88 -11.53
CA SER A 302 -4.59 26.10 -10.96
C SER A 302 -3.47 27.04 -10.50
N SER A 303 -3.55 28.32 -10.83
CA SER A 303 -2.62 29.35 -10.38
C SER A 303 -3.02 29.95 -9.02
N VAL A 304 -4.19 29.60 -8.50
CA VAL A 304 -4.71 30.06 -7.21
C VAL A 304 -5.06 28.87 -6.32
N PRO A 305 -4.94 29.02 -4.99
CA PRO A 305 -5.43 28.01 -4.05
C PRO A 305 -6.93 27.85 -4.21
N VAL A 306 -7.40 26.61 -4.23
CA VAL A 306 -8.83 26.33 -4.41
C VAL A 306 -9.18 24.93 -3.91
N TYR A 307 -10.35 24.77 -3.30
CA TYR A 307 -11.03 23.51 -3.11
C TYR A 307 -12.02 23.29 -4.24
N ASN A 308 -11.86 22.20 -4.98
CA ASN A 308 -12.74 21.81 -6.07
C ASN A 308 -13.42 20.47 -5.78
N ASN A 309 -14.72 20.39 -6.01
CA ASN A 309 -15.31 19.10 -6.33
C ASN A 309 -15.12 18.85 -7.82
N PHE A 310 -15.03 17.60 -8.21
CA PHE A 310 -14.97 17.23 -9.62
C PHE A 310 -15.93 16.08 -9.93
N LYS A 311 -16.21 15.97 -11.23
CA LYS A 311 -16.91 14.83 -11.81
C LYS A 311 -16.10 14.32 -12.98
N ILE A 312 -16.06 12.98 -13.13
CA ILE A 312 -15.51 12.29 -14.30
C ILE A 312 -16.58 11.35 -14.81
N TRP A 313 -16.83 11.38 -16.12
CA TRP A 313 -17.88 10.56 -16.72
C TRP A 313 -17.60 10.20 -18.16
N THR A 314 -18.31 9.17 -18.69
CA THR A 314 -18.39 8.85 -20.11
C THR A 314 -19.58 9.55 -20.77
N SER A 315 -19.54 9.78 -22.07
CA SER A 315 -20.68 10.35 -22.82
C SER A 315 -20.95 9.64 -24.13
N SER A 316 -20.01 8.93 -24.70
CA SER A 316 -20.26 8.09 -25.86
C SER A 316 -19.29 6.92 -25.97
N ILE A 317 -19.77 5.81 -26.50
CA ILE A 317 -19.09 4.54 -26.67
C ILE A 317 -19.18 4.18 -28.16
N ASN A 318 -18.03 4.01 -28.83
CA ASN A 318 -17.99 3.73 -30.27
C ASN A 318 -18.84 4.71 -31.10
N SER A 319 -18.85 5.99 -30.69
CA SER A 319 -19.67 7.07 -31.27
C SER A 319 -21.18 6.90 -31.11
N GLN A 320 -21.62 6.00 -30.23
CA GLN A 320 -23.03 5.84 -29.81
C GLN A 320 -23.25 6.39 -28.41
N ALA A 321 -24.47 6.79 -28.08
CA ALA A 321 -24.81 7.21 -26.73
C ALA A 321 -24.71 6.03 -25.74
N ASP A 322 -24.25 6.30 -24.51
CA ASP A 322 -24.36 5.35 -23.43
C ASP A 322 -25.84 5.09 -23.11
N GLN A 323 -26.18 3.82 -22.90
CA GLN A 323 -27.57 3.39 -22.66
C GLN A 323 -27.92 3.37 -21.17
N THR A 324 -26.93 3.53 -20.26
CA THR A 324 -27.12 3.43 -18.80
C THR A 324 -26.44 4.60 -18.08
N ASN A 325 -26.91 5.82 -18.31
CA ASN A 325 -26.26 7.04 -17.78
C ASN A 325 -26.17 7.14 -16.24
N SER A 326 -26.82 6.25 -15.49
CA SER A 326 -26.80 6.30 -14.02
C SER A 326 -25.51 5.80 -13.41
N ASN A 327 -24.68 5.06 -14.15
CA ASN A 327 -23.40 4.49 -13.70
C ASN A 327 -22.16 5.18 -14.33
N ASP A 328 -22.37 6.19 -15.20
CA ASP A 328 -21.32 6.84 -15.98
C ASP A 328 -20.41 7.73 -15.15
N THR A 329 -20.90 8.27 -14.03
CA THR A 329 -20.28 9.39 -13.33
C THR A 329 -19.71 8.97 -11.98
N ILE A 330 -18.45 9.31 -11.76
CA ILE A 330 -17.82 9.33 -10.43
C ILE A 330 -17.49 10.76 -10.02
N SER A 331 -17.56 11.04 -8.72
CA SER A 331 -17.25 12.36 -8.14
C SER A 331 -16.19 12.23 -7.07
N GLY A 332 -15.44 13.30 -6.86
CA GLY A 332 -14.45 13.43 -5.82
C GLY A 332 -14.14 14.87 -5.49
N SER A 333 -13.11 15.09 -4.70
CA SER A 333 -12.65 16.45 -4.37
C SER A 333 -11.12 16.54 -4.43
N MET A 334 -10.62 17.76 -4.68
CA MET A 334 -9.21 18.08 -4.75
C MET A 334 -8.97 19.46 -4.11
N THR A 335 -7.98 19.53 -3.22
CA THR A 335 -7.45 20.78 -2.70
C THR A 335 -6.18 21.18 -3.43
N VAL A 336 -6.14 22.37 -4.01
CA VAL A 336 -4.92 23.02 -4.49
C VAL A 336 -4.45 23.98 -3.42
N SER A 337 -3.32 23.70 -2.81
CA SER A 337 -2.74 24.48 -1.71
C SER A 337 -1.88 25.65 -2.22
N SER A 338 -1.75 26.71 -1.43
CA SER A 338 -0.90 27.87 -1.74
C SER A 338 0.60 27.57 -1.70
N SER A 339 0.98 26.52 -0.98
CA SER A 339 2.36 26.06 -0.81
C SER A 339 2.41 24.55 -0.61
N VAL A 340 3.61 23.98 -0.58
CA VAL A 340 3.83 22.56 -0.28
C VAL A 340 4.52 22.47 1.08
N PRO A 341 3.82 22.09 2.15
CA PRO A 341 4.44 21.81 3.44
C PRO A 341 5.47 20.68 3.34
N THR A 342 6.53 20.75 4.13
CA THR A 342 7.41 19.59 4.31
C THR A 342 6.60 18.44 4.87
N LYS A 343 6.61 17.32 4.14
CA LYS A 343 5.94 16.07 4.54
C LYS A 343 6.89 15.25 5.39
N ASN A 344 6.46 14.91 6.61
CA ASN A 344 7.05 13.84 7.40
C ASN A 344 6.11 12.65 7.41
N VAL A 345 6.67 11.46 7.23
CA VAL A 345 5.95 10.18 7.25
C VAL A 345 6.07 9.55 8.62
N LEU A 346 4.96 9.17 9.22
CA LEU A 346 4.93 8.37 10.44
C LEU A 346 4.85 6.89 10.11
N VAL A 347 5.78 6.11 10.66
CA VAL A 347 5.78 4.65 10.58
C VAL A 347 5.42 4.10 11.95
N GLU A 348 4.24 3.52 12.08
CA GLU A 348 3.73 2.89 13.31
C GLU A 348 4.00 1.39 13.19
N GLN A 349 5.15 0.94 13.71
CA GLN A 349 5.54 -0.47 13.73
C GLN A 349 4.77 -1.23 14.81
N PHE A 350 4.17 -2.35 14.45
CA PHE A 350 3.64 -3.33 15.40
C PHE A 350 4.73 -4.32 15.79
N THR A 351 4.94 -4.50 17.10
CA THR A 351 6.03 -5.27 17.68
C THR A 351 5.64 -5.85 19.04
N GLY A 352 6.53 -6.60 19.66
CA GLY A 352 6.37 -7.10 21.03
C GLY A 352 7.51 -8.03 21.41
N CYS A 353 7.73 -8.20 22.70
CA CYS A 353 8.80 -9.04 23.27
C CYS A 353 8.70 -10.49 22.82
N ASN A 354 7.49 -11.02 22.73
CA ASN A 354 7.22 -12.43 22.39
C ASN A 354 7.35 -12.74 20.88
N TYR A 355 7.52 -11.73 20.05
CA TYR A 355 7.64 -11.92 18.61
C TYR A 355 9.10 -11.95 18.19
N GLY A 356 9.65 -13.12 17.99
CA GLY A 356 11.08 -13.34 17.73
C GLY A 356 11.64 -12.65 16.47
N TRP A 357 10.80 -12.24 15.52
CA TRP A 357 11.17 -11.46 14.34
C TRP A 357 11.15 -9.94 14.56
N SER A 358 10.66 -9.45 15.71
CA SER A 358 10.61 -8.02 16.05
C SER A 358 11.98 -7.30 15.94
N PRO A 359 13.12 -7.91 16.28
CA PRO A 359 14.43 -7.31 16.11
C PRO A 359 14.80 -6.97 14.66
N GLU A 360 14.33 -7.77 13.68
CA GLU A 360 14.50 -7.45 12.24
C GLU A 360 13.73 -6.18 11.87
N GLY A 361 12.46 -6.09 12.29
CA GLY A 361 11.63 -4.90 12.09
C GLY A 361 12.29 -3.64 12.63
N TYR A 362 12.82 -3.70 13.86
CA TYR A 362 13.57 -2.60 14.45
C TYR A 362 14.82 -2.23 13.62
N THR A 363 15.59 -3.23 13.16
CA THR A 363 16.79 -2.98 12.34
C THR A 363 16.44 -2.27 11.03
N ASN A 364 15.41 -2.72 10.35
CA ASN A 364 14.93 -2.10 9.11
C ASN A 364 14.45 -0.66 9.36
N LEU A 365 13.65 -0.45 10.41
CA LEU A 365 13.14 0.88 10.75
C LEU A 365 14.27 1.84 11.16
N LYS A 366 15.23 1.38 11.97
CA LYS A 366 16.42 2.14 12.33
C LYS A 366 17.23 2.57 11.12
N SER A 367 17.45 1.67 10.16
CA SER A 367 18.14 1.98 8.91
C SER A 367 17.40 3.06 8.11
N ILE A 368 16.10 2.94 7.98
CA ILE A 368 15.26 3.91 7.26
C ILE A 368 15.33 5.29 7.92
N VAL A 369 15.12 5.37 9.23
CA VAL A 369 15.13 6.66 9.98
C VAL A 369 16.52 7.30 9.95
N SER A 370 17.60 6.50 9.98
CA SER A 370 18.96 7.03 9.91
C SER A 370 19.32 7.69 8.59
N THR A 371 18.64 7.30 7.50
CA THR A 371 18.89 7.79 6.14
C THR A 371 17.85 8.82 5.67
N ASN A 372 16.69 8.92 6.35
CA ASN A 372 15.58 9.78 5.97
C ASN A 372 15.14 10.65 7.14
N THR A 373 15.51 11.91 7.11
CA THR A 373 15.16 12.88 8.20
C THR A 373 13.66 13.21 8.26
N ASN A 374 12.91 12.88 7.22
CA ASN A 374 11.47 13.09 7.12
C ASN A 374 10.65 11.83 7.47
N VAL A 375 11.27 10.86 8.14
CA VAL A 375 10.58 9.66 8.64
C VAL A 375 10.64 9.64 10.17
N ILE A 376 9.48 9.46 10.78
CA ILE A 376 9.30 9.36 12.23
C ILE A 376 8.89 7.92 12.54
N ALA A 377 9.58 7.31 13.51
CA ALA A 377 9.29 5.94 13.95
C ALA A 377 8.51 5.92 15.26
N ALA A 378 7.54 5.02 15.33
CA ALA A 378 6.76 4.71 16.52
C ALA A 378 6.59 3.19 16.62
N SER A 379 6.90 2.59 17.78
CA SER A 379 6.73 1.15 18.03
C SER A 379 5.56 0.93 18.99
N ILE A 380 4.55 0.22 18.50
CA ILE A 380 3.33 -0.14 19.22
C ILE A 380 3.51 -1.58 19.65
N HIS A 381 3.61 -1.80 20.95
CA HIS A 381 3.83 -3.11 21.55
C HIS A 381 2.54 -3.86 21.78
N ASP A 382 2.58 -5.19 21.60
CA ASP A 382 1.49 -6.13 21.82
C ASP A 382 1.86 -7.19 22.86
N GLY A 383 0.98 -7.40 23.84
CA GLY A 383 1.03 -8.51 24.78
C GLY A 383 2.26 -8.52 25.71
N ASP A 384 2.91 -7.38 25.91
CA ASP A 384 4.06 -7.22 26.80
C ASP A 384 3.92 -6.01 27.75
N ASN A 385 4.93 -5.77 28.57
CA ASN A 385 4.89 -4.71 29.57
C ASN A 385 4.95 -3.28 28.97
N MET A 386 5.17 -3.14 27.67
CA MET A 386 5.17 -1.86 26.96
C MET A 386 3.87 -1.62 26.16
N SER A 387 2.95 -2.57 26.18
CA SER A 387 1.62 -2.44 25.57
C SER A 387 0.83 -1.30 26.21
N THR A 388 -0.01 -0.67 25.41
CA THR A 388 -0.89 0.42 25.87
C THR A 388 -2.32 0.18 25.39
N THR A 389 -3.31 0.62 26.17
CA THR A 389 -4.73 0.48 25.81
C THR A 389 -5.04 1.08 24.44
N ASN A 390 -4.45 2.22 24.09
CA ASN A 390 -4.66 2.85 22.80
C ASN A 390 -3.89 2.16 21.66
N GLY A 391 -2.76 1.52 21.97
CA GLY A 391 -2.04 0.64 21.05
C GLY A 391 -2.85 -0.60 20.72
N ASP A 392 -3.48 -1.22 21.73
CA ASP A 392 -4.35 -2.40 21.58
C ASP A 392 -5.58 -2.10 20.68
N VAL A 393 -6.11 -0.87 20.74
CA VAL A 393 -7.16 -0.41 19.80
C VAL A 393 -6.67 -0.45 18.37
N LEU A 394 -5.47 0.08 18.07
CA LEU A 394 -4.90 0.04 16.73
C LEU A 394 -4.64 -1.39 16.26
N ILE A 395 -4.06 -2.23 17.12
CA ILE A 395 -3.80 -3.64 16.84
C ILE A 395 -5.11 -4.39 16.53
N SER A 396 -6.14 -4.16 17.34
CA SER A 396 -7.46 -4.79 17.16
C SER A 396 -8.12 -4.37 15.84
N ASP A 397 -8.00 -3.09 15.45
CA ASP A 397 -8.63 -2.56 14.22
C ASP A 397 -7.98 -3.11 12.95
N VAL A 398 -6.67 -3.37 12.95
CA VAL A 398 -5.94 -3.75 11.75
C VAL A 398 -5.48 -5.21 11.74
N ASN A 399 -5.46 -5.89 12.89
CA ASN A 399 -5.04 -7.29 13.07
C ASN A 399 -3.71 -7.60 12.36
N PRO A 400 -2.59 -6.98 12.80
CA PRO A 400 -1.33 -7.06 12.09
C PRO A 400 -0.61 -8.41 12.28
N GLU A 401 0.24 -8.77 11.31
CA GLU A 401 1.33 -9.73 11.53
C GLU A 401 2.53 -9.01 12.17
N PHE A 402 3.38 -9.70 12.92
CA PHE A 402 4.53 -9.12 13.60
C PHE A 402 5.86 -9.64 13.05
N PRO A 403 6.82 -8.76 12.60
CA PRO A 403 6.73 -7.31 12.56
C PRO A 403 6.07 -6.78 11.27
N SER A 404 5.16 -5.85 11.42
CA SER A 404 4.58 -5.09 10.32
C SER A 404 4.38 -3.63 10.73
N ALA A 405 3.94 -2.75 9.83
CA ALA A 405 3.68 -1.36 10.16
C ALA A 405 2.56 -0.74 9.32
N LEU A 406 1.98 0.33 9.87
CA LEU A 406 1.22 1.31 9.13
C LEU A 406 2.17 2.44 8.68
N VAL A 407 2.07 2.82 7.42
CA VAL A 407 2.80 3.97 6.86
C VAL A 407 1.80 5.10 6.65
N ASP A 408 1.76 6.08 7.56
CA ASP A 408 0.74 7.13 7.66
C ASP A 408 -0.71 6.60 7.72
N ARG A 409 -0.92 5.34 8.09
CA ARG A 409 -2.24 4.68 8.06
C ARG A 409 -2.92 4.73 6.68
N TYR A 410 -2.11 4.83 5.63
CA TYR A 410 -2.58 4.99 4.27
C TYR A 410 -2.89 3.64 3.62
N TYR A 411 -4.07 3.53 2.99
CA TYR A 411 -4.38 2.39 2.14
C TYR A 411 -3.72 2.57 0.77
N PHE A 412 -2.87 1.61 0.37
CA PHE A 412 -2.18 1.62 -0.93
C PHE A 412 -3.00 0.87 -1.98
N PRO A 413 -3.73 1.56 -2.87
CA PRO A 413 -4.70 0.92 -3.76
C PRO A 413 -4.08 -0.10 -4.72
N THR A 414 -2.88 0.17 -5.22
CA THR A 414 -2.16 -0.71 -6.16
C THR A 414 -1.91 -2.10 -5.55
N ASN A 415 -1.61 -2.15 -4.27
CA ASN A 415 -1.27 -3.38 -3.56
C ASN A 415 -2.41 -3.85 -2.65
N LYS A 416 -3.50 -3.08 -2.55
CA LYS A 416 -4.67 -3.36 -1.69
C LYS A 416 -4.27 -3.63 -0.24
N LYS A 417 -3.34 -2.84 0.31
CA LYS A 417 -2.77 -3.03 1.64
C LYS A 417 -2.71 -1.73 2.44
N THR A 418 -3.03 -1.81 3.72
CA THR A 418 -2.78 -0.77 4.72
C THR A 418 -1.62 -1.18 5.63
N ILE A 419 -1.54 -2.48 5.96
CA ILE A 419 -0.48 -3.07 6.78
C ILE A 419 0.64 -3.56 5.86
N ILE A 420 1.86 -3.15 6.16
CA ILE A 420 3.04 -3.41 5.34
C ILE A 420 4.06 -4.21 6.17
N ASN A 421 4.55 -5.33 5.64
CA ASN A 421 5.62 -6.10 6.26
C ASN A 421 6.99 -5.39 6.15
N SER A 422 7.91 -5.73 7.04
CA SER A 422 9.15 -4.98 7.29
C SER A 422 10.06 -4.82 6.07
N VAL A 423 10.12 -5.79 5.18
CA VAL A 423 10.98 -5.77 3.99
C VAL A 423 10.52 -4.76 2.92
N ASN A 424 9.28 -4.30 3.00
CA ASN A 424 8.68 -3.42 2.00
C ASN A 424 8.53 -1.96 2.47
N TRP A 425 8.77 -1.64 3.73
CA TRP A 425 8.50 -0.30 4.29
C TRP A 425 9.08 0.83 3.46
N ASN A 426 10.34 0.73 3.05
CA ASN A 426 10.98 1.81 2.30
C ASN A 426 10.24 2.18 1.00
N ASN A 427 9.71 1.20 0.28
CA ASN A 427 8.98 1.43 -0.97
C ASN A 427 7.70 2.25 -0.74
N TYR A 428 6.98 1.98 0.35
CA TYR A 428 5.73 2.68 0.69
C TYR A 428 5.99 4.04 1.33
N ILE A 429 7.07 4.17 2.11
CA ILE A 429 7.53 5.45 2.68
C ILE A 429 7.89 6.43 1.55
N VAL A 430 8.63 5.99 0.53
CA VAL A 430 8.97 6.84 -0.62
C VAL A 430 7.72 7.32 -1.35
N GLN A 431 6.72 6.46 -1.54
CA GLN A 431 5.44 6.85 -2.12
C GLN A 431 4.74 7.92 -1.27
N ARG A 432 4.71 7.74 0.06
CA ARG A 432 4.07 8.72 0.97
C ARG A 432 4.81 10.05 1.03
N LEU A 433 6.16 10.04 1.01
CA LEU A 433 6.97 11.27 0.98
C LEU A 433 6.73 12.09 -0.30
N ALA A 434 6.40 11.44 -1.41
CA ALA A 434 6.09 12.11 -2.67
C ALA A 434 4.69 12.74 -2.70
N MET A 435 3.79 12.36 -1.80
CA MET A 435 2.42 12.88 -1.75
C MET A 435 2.39 14.25 -1.07
N LYS A 436 1.64 15.18 -1.66
CA LYS A 436 1.41 16.50 -1.08
C LYS A 436 0.41 16.41 0.07
N VAL A 437 0.52 17.35 1.01
CA VAL A 437 -0.36 17.45 2.17
C VAL A 437 -0.85 18.90 2.33
N PRO A 438 -2.06 19.11 2.86
CA PRO A 438 -2.68 20.43 2.93
C PRO A 438 -2.31 21.19 4.21
N ALA A 439 -1.55 20.58 5.14
CA ALA A 439 -1.32 21.15 6.47
C ALA A 439 0.10 20.88 6.99
N THR A 440 0.61 21.84 7.74
CA THR A 440 1.76 21.65 8.63
C THR A 440 1.29 21.11 9.97
N VAL A 441 2.22 20.54 10.76
CA VAL A 441 2.01 20.28 12.18
C VAL A 441 3.28 20.66 12.95
N THR A 442 3.11 21.25 14.13
CA THR A 442 4.22 21.72 14.99
C THR A 442 3.94 21.44 16.45
N ILE A 443 5.00 21.29 17.24
CA ILE A 443 4.95 21.19 18.70
C ILE A 443 5.71 22.39 19.28
N THR A 444 5.05 23.13 20.14
CA THR A 444 5.59 24.35 20.77
C THR A 444 5.27 24.36 22.26
N ASN A 445 5.77 25.36 23.02
CA ASN A 445 5.50 25.54 24.44
C ASN A 445 5.76 24.26 25.26
N ILE A 446 6.87 23.57 24.94
CA ILE A 446 7.24 22.33 25.60
C ILE A 446 7.89 22.67 26.94
N SER A 447 7.36 22.06 27.99
CA SER A 447 7.99 22.13 29.32
C SER A 447 7.88 20.78 30.04
N TYR A 448 8.81 20.52 30.94
CA TYR A 448 8.79 19.38 31.82
C TYR A 448 9.03 19.80 33.26
N ASN A 449 8.12 19.45 34.14
CA ASN A 449 8.22 19.65 35.57
C ASN A 449 8.64 18.33 36.23
N SER A 450 9.92 18.24 36.64
CA SER A 450 10.47 17.03 37.28
C SER A 450 9.90 16.72 38.66
N THR A 451 9.27 17.68 39.33
CA THR A 451 8.64 17.47 40.66
C THR A 451 7.30 16.75 40.52
N THR A 452 6.53 17.06 39.44
CA THR A 452 5.21 16.49 39.19
C THR A 452 5.22 15.47 38.05
N ASN A 453 6.37 15.25 37.41
CA ASN A 453 6.51 14.44 36.17
C ASN A 453 5.58 14.92 35.04
N GLN A 454 5.22 16.19 35.03
CA GLN A 454 4.27 16.73 34.05
C GLN A 454 4.99 17.29 32.83
N ILE A 455 4.53 16.88 31.65
CA ILE A 455 4.90 17.42 30.36
C ILE A 455 3.75 18.28 29.85
N ASP A 456 4.03 19.56 29.54
CA ASP A 456 3.11 20.44 28.85
C ASP A 456 3.64 20.69 27.45
N ALA A 457 2.72 20.73 26.47
CA ALA A 457 3.05 21.00 25.07
C ALA A 457 1.83 21.57 24.33
N THR A 458 2.09 22.38 23.30
CA THR A 458 1.05 22.85 22.39
C THR A 458 1.26 22.21 21.01
N VAL A 459 0.29 21.47 20.52
CA VAL A 459 0.26 21.00 19.13
C VAL A 459 -0.56 21.96 18.30
N SER A 460 0.01 22.39 17.17
CA SER A 460 -0.66 23.29 16.23
C SER A 460 -0.60 22.73 14.81
N SER A 461 -1.70 22.84 14.07
CA SER A 461 -1.78 22.52 12.64
C SER A 461 -2.26 23.74 11.86
N THR A 462 -1.48 24.14 10.83
CA THR A 462 -1.82 25.26 9.94
C THR A 462 -2.13 24.73 8.55
N PHE A 463 -3.30 25.07 8.03
CA PHE A 463 -3.72 24.66 6.70
C PHE A 463 -3.22 25.64 5.63
N VAL A 464 -2.67 25.11 4.55
CA VAL A 464 -2.17 25.86 3.39
C VAL A 464 -3.09 25.77 2.17
N GLY A 465 -4.25 25.15 2.34
CA GLY A 465 -5.34 25.04 1.38
C GLY A 465 -6.65 24.79 2.10
N ASP A 466 -7.76 25.12 1.44
CA ASP A 466 -9.09 24.84 1.97
C ASP A 466 -9.36 23.33 1.95
N VAL A 467 -9.86 22.79 3.04
CA VAL A 467 -10.19 21.37 3.16
C VAL A 467 -11.57 21.16 3.77
N LYS A 468 -12.19 20.04 3.44
CA LYS A 468 -13.47 19.59 4.00
C LYS A 468 -13.33 18.15 4.49
N GLY A 469 -13.87 17.87 5.66
CA GLY A 469 -13.80 16.56 6.30
C GLY A 469 -13.58 16.65 7.81
N ASP A 470 -13.38 15.52 8.46
CA ASP A 470 -13.01 15.39 9.87
C ASP A 470 -11.48 15.35 9.98
N TYR A 471 -10.89 16.43 10.46
CA TYR A 471 -9.45 16.52 10.67
C TYR A 471 -9.16 16.55 12.17
N ARG A 472 -8.14 15.79 12.60
CA ARG A 472 -7.81 15.66 14.02
C ARG A 472 -6.33 15.86 14.24
N ILE A 473 -5.99 16.37 15.42
CA ILE A 473 -4.61 16.41 15.93
C ILE A 473 -4.46 15.41 17.06
N ASN A 474 -3.23 14.90 17.24
CA ASN A 474 -2.90 14.03 18.35
C ASN A 474 -1.47 14.30 18.83
N LEU A 475 -1.18 13.88 20.05
CA LEU A 475 0.15 13.90 20.64
C LEU A 475 0.47 12.49 21.16
N TYR A 476 1.58 11.90 20.71
CA TYR A 476 2.09 10.62 21.20
C TYR A 476 3.27 10.89 22.12
N ILE A 477 3.36 10.13 23.19
CA ILE A 477 4.50 10.11 24.10
C ILE A 477 5.37 8.91 23.74
N LYS A 478 6.50 9.16 23.11
CA LYS A 478 7.45 8.13 22.66
C LYS A 478 8.68 8.10 23.54
N GLU A 479 9.21 6.91 23.79
CA GLU A 479 10.43 6.73 24.57
C GLU A 479 11.43 5.80 23.87
N ASN A 480 12.70 6.12 24.02
CA ASN A 480 13.81 5.28 23.56
C ASN A 480 14.51 4.63 24.76
N ASN A 481 15.26 3.56 24.52
CA ASN A 481 16.05 2.84 25.51
C ASN A 481 15.22 2.26 26.68
N VAL A 482 14.01 1.80 26.38
CA VAL A 482 13.13 1.15 27.37
C VAL A 482 13.58 -0.29 27.62
N TYR A 483 13.66 -0.70 28.89
CA TYR A 483 14.00 -2.06 29.30
C TYR A 483 13.49 -2.34 30.72
N GLY A 484 13.37 -3.61 31.07
CA GLY A 484 12.96 -4.08 32.40
C GLY A 484 14.12 -4.30 33.35
N PRO A 485 13.90 -5.01 34.47
CA PRO A 485 14.91 -5.32 35.48
C PRO A 485 16.10 -6.05 34.85
N ILE A 486 17.32 -5.48 35.02
CA ILE A 486 18.56 -5.96 34.36
C ILE A 486 18.96 -7.36 34.84
N ASN A 487 18.70 -7.68 36.11
CA ASN A 487 19.11 -8.93 36.73
C ASN A 487 18.04 -10.04 36.65
N ASP A 488 16.96 -9.82 35.94
CA ASP A 488 15.93 -10.82 35.79
C ASP A 488 16.33 -11.86 34.72
N SER A 489 16.50 -13.10 35.15
CA SER A 489 16.84 -14.24 34.29
C SER A 489 15.60 -14.97 33.78
N THR A 490 14.41 -14.54 34.14
CA THR A 490 13.16 -15.14 33.74
C THR A 490 12.64 -14.47 32.44
N ASP A 491 11.80 -15.20 31.72
CA ASP A 491 11.05 -14.60 30.60
C ASP A 491 9.87 -13.81 31.18
N ASN A 492 10.04 -12.49 31.28
CA ASN A 492 9.18 -11.61 32.07
C ASN A 492 8.48 -10.52 31.25
N LEU A 493 8.25 -10.72 29.95
CA LEU A 493 7.61 -9.78 29.04
C LEU A 493 8.38 -8.44 28.87
N TRP A 494 9.66 -8.38 29.29
CA TRP A 494 10.62 -7.33 29.00
C TRP A 494 11.76 -7.80 28.09
N ASN A 495 12.00 -9.11 28.10
CA ASN A 495 13.09 -9.73 27.36
C ASN A 495 12.63 -10.04 25.92
N GLN A 496 13.42 -9.67 24.94
CA GLN A 496 13.06 -9.84 23.53
C GLN A 496 13.38 -11.26 23.03
N HIS A 497 12.39 -11.99 22.54
CA HIS A 497 12.60 -13.25 21.82
C HIS A 497 13.36 -13.00 20.52
N ASN A 498 14.22 -13.94 20.13
CA ASN A 498 15.13 -13.81 18.99
C ASN A 498 15.07 -15.02 18.04
N ALA A 499 14.19 -14.97 17.05
CA ALA A 499 14.14 -15.97 15.98
C ALA A 499 15.34 -15.86 15.01
N LEU A 500 16.11 -14.77 15.08
CA LEU A 500 17.29 -14.52 14.22
C LEU A 500 18.59 -15.12 14.78
N PHE A 501 18.54 -15.78 15.94
CA PHE A 501 19.72 -16.31 16.63
C PHE A 501 20.57 -17.24 15.72
N ASN A 502 19.96 -18.04 14.89
CA ASN A 502 20.64 -18.99 13.99
C ASN A 502 20.80 -18.45 12.55
N ILE A 503 20.57 -17.16 12.30
CA ILE A 503 20.69 -16.54 10.97
C ILE A 503 22.00 -15.76 10.88
N PRO A 504 23.07 -16.28 10.24
CA PRO A 504 24.39 -15.66 10.25
C PRO A 504 24.47 -14.24 9.67
N ALA A 505 23.54 -13.88 8.77
CA ALA A 505 23.46 -12.52 8.19
C ALA A 505 22.80 -11.49 9.11
N SER A 506 22.18 -11.93 10.20
CA SER A 506 21.49 -11.05 11.14
C SER A 506 22.49 -10.39 12.11
N PRO A 507 22.28 -9.08 12.49
CA PRO A 507 23.02 -8.48 13.58
C PRO A 507 22.72 -9.11 14.95
N TYR A 508 21.69 -9.96 15.02
CA TYR A 508 21.28 -10.69 16.22
C TYR A 508 21.70 -12.17 16.18
N TYR A 509 22.59 -12.55 15.27
CA TYR A 509 23.15 -13.89 15.20
C TYR A 509 23.88 -14.22 16.52
N GLN A 510 23.51 -15.34 17.14
CA GLN A 510 24.00 -15.79 18.44
C GLN A 510 23.88 -14.76 19.58
N TYR A 511 22.88 -13.86 19.48
CA TYR A 511 22.61 -12.84 20.48
C TYR A 511 21.48 -13.27 21.41
N GLY A 512 21.77 -13.46 22.68
CA GLY A 512 20.82 -13.93 23.70
C GLY A 512 21.12 -15.32 24.22
N ASN A 513 20.30 -15.78 25.17
CA ASN A 513 20.44 -17.08 25.83
C ASN A 513 19.21 -17.95 25.56
N LEU A 514 19.36 -19.28 25.59
CA LEU A 514 18.26 -20.20 25.49
C LEU A 514 17.48 -20.20 26.81
N ILE A 515 16.21 -19.85 26.79
CA ILE A 515 15.27 -19.94 27.89
C ILE A 515 14.09 -20.80 27.42
N GLY A 516 13.90 -21.95 28.08
CA GLY A 516 12.93 -22.93 27.57
C GLY A 516 13.31 -23.47 26.20
N SER A 517 12.48 -23.24 25.20
CA SER A 517 12.69 -23.62 23.78
C SER A 517 13.11 -22.46 22.89
N GLU A 518 13.26 -21.24 23.41
CA GLU A 518 13.48 -20.03 22.62
C GLU A 518 14.73 -19.27 23.03
N TYR A 519 15.36 -18.58 22.06
CA TYR A 519 16.46 -17.68 22.33
C TYR A 519 15.90 -16.32 22.73
N VAL A 520 16.41 -15.76 23.84
CA VAL A 520 15.88 -14.56 24.49
C VAL A 520 17.02 -13.59 24.78
N MET A 521 16.86 -12.36 24.36
CA MET A 521 17.76 -11.24 24.65
C MET A 521 17.29 -10.52 25.91
N SER A 522 18.09 -10.52 26.98
CA SER A 522 17.74 -9.90 28.25
C SER A 522 17.74 -8.37 28.18
N ALA A 523 17.08 -7.71 29.14
CA ALA A 523 17.07 -6.26 29.32
C ALA A 523 18.48 -5.64 29.42
N ALA A 524 19.49 -6.39 29.89
CA ALA A 524 20.86 -5.92 29.92
C ALA A 524 21.47 -5.78 28.50
N SER A 525 21.00 -6.57 27.55
CA SER A 525 21.57 -6.69 26.21
C SER A 525 20.69 -6.05 25.11
N TYR A 526 19.38 -5.97 25.32
CA TYR A 526 18.44 -5.41 24.35
C TYR A 526 17.61 -4.29 24.96
N LYS A 527 17.60 -3.13 24.30
CA LYS A 527 16.82 -1.96 24.72
C LYS A 527 15.82 -1.63 23.62
N HIS A 528 14.54 -1.63 23.98
CA HIS A 528 13.47 -1.30 23.07
C HIS A 528 13.52 0.18 22.68
N GLN A 529 13.24 0.47 21.43
CA GLN A 529 13.33 1.81 20.84
C GLN A 529 12.01 2.23 20.24
N TYR A 530 11.79 3.54 20.16
CA TYR A 530 10.58 4.13 19.56
C TYR A 530 9.28 3.72 20.26
N VAL A 531 9.34 3.22 21.50
CA VAL A 531 8.21 2.71 22.27
C VAL A 531 7.17 3.80 22.47
N ILE A 532 5.94 3.57 22.10
CA ILE A 532 4.84 4.48 22.41
C ILE A 532 4.33 4.19 23.81
N ASN A 533 4.56 5.13 24.71
CA ASN A 533 4.07 5.07 26.08
C ASN A 533 2.59 5.43 26.18
N ASP A 534 2.11 6.35 25.33
CA ASP A 534 0.70 6.72 25.28
C ASP A 534 0.35 7.57 24.05
N PHE A 535 -0.95 7.69 23.78
CA PHE A 535 -1.59 8.59 22.82
C PHE A 535 -2.51 9.51 23.61
N ALA A 536 -2.14 10.78 23.75
CA ALA A 536 -2.82 11.71 24.68
C ALA A 536 -4.31 11.95 24.35
N ASP A 537 -4.72 11.72 23.10
CA ASP A 537 -6.12 11.81 22.65
C ASP A 537 -6.63 10.48 22.08
N GLY A 538 -6.18 9.36 22.64
CA GLY A 538 -6.55 8.04 22.15
C GLY A 538 -5.89 7.68 20.82
N ALA A 539 -6.18 6.50 20.30
CA ALA A 539 -5.57 5.95 19.09
C ALA A 539 -5.74 6.85 17.84
N TYR A 540 -6.79 7.68 17.80
CA TYR A 540 -7.22 8.39 16.60
C TYR A 540 -7.27 9.92 16.72
N GLY A 541 -6.87 10.48 17.86
CA GLY A 541 -6.77 11.92 18.08
C GLY A 541 -8.10 12.60 18.40
N ALA A 542 -7.97 13.89 18.78
CA ALA A 542 -9.09 14.72 19.24
C ALA A 542 -9.95 15.20 18.07
N ALA A 543 -11.23 14.84 18.06
CA ALA A 543 -12.24 15.41 17.18
C ALA A 543 -12.65 16.82 17.62
N GLY A 544 -13.06 17.68 16.69
CA GLY A 544 -13.68 18.97 16.95
C GLY A 544 -12.72 20.12 17.29
N ILE A 545 -11.41 19.87 17.41
CA ILE A 545 -10.40 20.93 17.51
C ILE A 545 -10.30 21.66 16.18
N ILE A 546 -10.26 20.91 15.08
CA ILE A 546 -10.38 21.42 13.73
C ILE A 546 -11.86 21.26 13.36
N PRO A 547 -12.58 22.35 13.04
CA PRO A 547 -14.00 22.27 12.72
C PRO A 547 -14.26 21.44 11.46
N ASN A 548 -15.25 20.54 11.52
CA ASN A 548 -15.63 19.71 10.37
C ASN A 548 -16.09 20.60 9.20
N ASN A 549 -15.61 20.27 7.99
CA ASN A 549 -15.98 20.90 6.73
C ASN A 549 -15.74 22.42 6.63
N SER A 550 -14.90 22.99 7.47
CA SER A 550 -14.72 24.45 7.52
C SER A 550 -13.28 24.94 7.71
N SER A 551 -12.27 24.11 7.47
CA SER A 551 -10.88 24.59 7.55
C SER A 551 -10.51 25.34 6.28
N THR A 552 -10.05 26.59 6.45
CA THR A 552 -9.66 27.47 5.36
C THR A 552 -8.16 27.73 5.37
N ILE A 553 -7.64 28.08 4.19
CA ILE A 553 -6.25 28.48 4.01
C ILE A 553 -5.80 29.54 5.02
N GLY A 554 -4.63 29.35 5.63
CA GLY A 554 -4.04 30.24 6.63
C GLY A 554 -4.54 30.03 8.06
N GLN A 555 -5.57 29.21 8.28
CA GLN A 555 -6.07 28.93 9.62
C GLN A 555 -5.15 27.98 10.38
N THR A 556 -4.91 28.30 11.64
CA THR A 556 -4.15 27.48 12.58
C THR A 556 -5.07 27.04 13.71
N TYR A 557 -5.07 25.74 13.97
CA TYR A 557 -5.81 25.13 15.07
C TYR A 557 -4.81 24.54 16.05
N SER A 558 -5.03 24.77 17.34
CA SER A 558 -4.07 24.37 18.39
C SER A 558 -4.79 23.70 19.56
N LYS A 559 -4.10 22.77 20.18
CA LYS A 559 -4.50 22.15 21.44
C LYS A 559 -3.31 22.11 22.42
N ASN A 560 -3.58 22.54 23.66
CA ASN A 560 -2.63 22.39 24.76
C ASN A 560 -2.81 21.01 25.39
N TYR A 561 -1.71 20.33 25.58
CA TYR A 561 -1.63 19.05 26.25
C TYR A 561 -0.90 19.22 27.56
N SER A 562 -1.38 18.49 28.56
CA SER A 562 -0.72 18.31 29.86
C SER A 562 -0.74 16.83 30.17
N TYR A 563 0.42 16.19 30.18
CA TYR A 563 0.57 14.75 30.34
C TYR A 563 1.49 14.46 31.53
N THR A 564 1.02 13.66 32.46
CA THR A 564 1.87 13.24 33.61
C THR A 564 2.51 11.88 33.27
N LEU A 565 3.83 11.86 33.18
CA LEU A 565 4.58 10.62 33.04
C LEU A 565 4.35 9.73 34.25
N PRO A 566 3.97 8.48 34.10
CA PRO A 566 3.92 7.52 35.19
C PRO A 566 5.28 7.36 35.86
N THR A 567 5.26 6.92 37.11
CA THR A 567 6.49 6.57 37.83
C THR A 567 6.85 5.12 37.52
N ALA A 568 8.08 4.88 37.08
CA ALA A 568 8.61 3.53 36.90
C ALA A 568 8.59 2.72 38.20
N THR A 569 8.24 1.46 38.12
CA THR A 569 8.13 0.52 39.28
C THR A 569 8.88 -0.77 38.96
N GLY A 570 9.21 -1.54 40.01
CA GLY A 570 9.76 -2.89 39.84
C GLY A 570 11.15 -2.99 39.20
N GLY A 571 11.89 -1.89 39.12
CA GLY A 571 13.24 -1.87 38.53
C GLY A 571 13.27 -1.73 37.01
N GLU A 572 12.14 -1.41 36.39
CA GLU A 572 12.04 -1.09 34.95
C GLU A 572 12.72 0.25 34.64
N PHE A 573 13.31 0.37 33.46
CA PHE A 573 13.82 1.62 32.90
C PHE A 573 12.86 2.14 31.82
N ARG A 574 11.81 2.80 32.30
CA ARG A 574 10.72 3.36 31.50
C ARG A 574 10.30 4.70 32.12
N TYR A 575 9.66 5.55 31.35
CA TYR A 575 9.21 6.91 31.72
C TYR A 575 10.34 7.84 32.11
N ASN A 576 11.51 7.65 31.48
CA ASN A 576 12.66 8.51 31.68
C ASN A 576 12.59 9.75 30.81
N ALA A 577 12.41 10.92 31.39
CA ALA A 577 12.24 12.17 30.64
C ALA A 577 13.36 12.46 29.62
N ASP A 578 14.62 12.04 29.92
CA ASP A 578 15.76 12.22 29.01
C ASP A 578 15.63 11.40 27.70
N ASN A 579 14.80 10.38 27.71
CA ASN A 579 14.55 9.49 26.56
C ASN A 579 13.23 9.74 25.88
N ILE A 580 12.43 10.69 26.37
CA ILE A 580 11.09 11.00 25.82
C ILE A 580 11.21 11.86 24.56
N TYR A 581 10.38 11.53 23.61
CA TYR A 581 10.09 12.31 22.41
C TYR A 581 8.58 12.51 22.30
N LEU A 582 8.18 13.66 21.83
CA LEU A 582 6.80 14.01 21.54
C LEU A 582 6.58 13.91 20.03
N ILE A 583 5.56 13.18 19.59
CA ILE A 583 5.15 13.12 18.18
C ILE A 583 3.78 13.75 18.06
N ALA A 584 3.68 14.84 17.29
CA ALA A 584 2.39 15.41 16.93
C ALA A 584 1.96 14.94 15.53
N THR A 585 0.67 14.69 15.35
CA THR A 585 0.11 14.33 14.07
C THR A 585 -1.08 15.21 13.70
N VAL A 586 -1.28 15.42 12.41
CA VAL A 586 -2.56 15.85 11.84
C VAL A 586 -3.07 14.74 10.93
N SER A 587 -4.30 14.30 11.16
CA SER A 587 -4.91 13.19 10.42
C SER A 587 -6.26 13.60 9.82
N GLU A 588 -6.62 12.92 8.73
CA GLU A 588 -7.94 13.00 8.11
C GLU A 588 -8.69 11.70 8.36
N HIS A 589 -9.96 11.84 8.73
CA HIS A 589 -10.86 10.73 9.01
C HIS A 589 -11.99 10.70 8.00
N ASP A 590 -12.20 9.58 7.35
CA ASP A 590 -13.36 9.31 6.51
C ASP A 590 -14.14 8.13 7.10
N SER A 591 -15.31 8.45 7.70
CA SER A 591 -16.14 7.42 8.32
C SER A 591 -16.83 6.50 7.31
N ALA A 592 -17.05 6.97 6.08
CA ALA A 592 -17.69 6.19 5.03
C ALA A 592 -16.71 5.12 4.47
N LEU A 593 -15.42 5.44 4.41
CA LEU A 593 -14.36 4.55 3.97
C LEU A 593 -13.65 3.84 5.13
N ASN A 594 -13.97 4.20 6.38
CA ASN A 594 -13.25 3.79 7.59
C ASN A 594 -11.74 4.12 7.52
N GLU A 595 -11.38 5.21 6.87
CA GLU A 595 -10.00 5.67 6.72
C GLU A 595 -9.64 6.66 7.83
N LYS A 596 -8.39 6.60 8.31
CA LYS A 596 -7.85 7.44 9.38
C LYS A 596 -6.41 7.83 9.03
N ILE A 597 -6.24 8.53 7.90
CA ILE A 597 -4.95 8.79 7.26
C ILE A 597 -4.18 9.89 8.01
N ILE A 598 -2.94 9.63 8.39
CA ILE A 598 -2.04 10.65 8.92
C ILE A 598 -1.50 11.46 7.72
N LEU A 599 -1.82 12.75 7.71
CA LEU A 599 -1.39 13.65 6.65
C LEU A 599 0.04 14.12 6.87
N ASN A 600 0.36 14.53 8.09
CA ASN A 600 1.69 15.02 8.43
C ASN A 600 2.00 14.77 9.91
N ALA A 601 3.28 14.73 10.24
CA ALA A 601 3.75 14.53 11.60
C ALA A 601 4.92 15.46 11.94
N ALA A 602 5.13 15.70 13.21
CA ALA A 602 6.32 16.39 13.74
C ALA A 602 6.82 15.67 14.99
N GLU A 603 8.12 15.63 15.18
CA GLU A 603 8.73 15.03 16.35
C GLU A 603 9.69 16.01 17.01
N VAL A 604 9.72 16.00 18.35
CA VAL A 604 10.67 16.77 19.13
C VAL A 604 11.10 15.96 20.34
N LYS A 605 12.39 16.04 20.71
CA LYS A 605 12.89 15.46 21.95
C LYS A 605 12.49 16.32 23.13
N LEU A 606 11.99 15.71 24.21
CA LEU A 606 11.77 16.40 25.48
C LEU A 606 13.14 16.79 26.07
N THR A 607 13.36 18.07 26.31
CA THR A 607 14.58 18.58 26.99
C THR A 607 14.18 19.23 28.30
N ALA A 608 14.87 18.89 29.35
CA ALA A 608 14.56 19.32 30.73
C ALA A 608 14.62 20.85 30.98
N ASN A 609 15.04 21.64 29.98
CA ASN A 609 15.07 23.10 30.01
C ASN A 609 14.82 23.69 28.61
N ALA A 610 13.66 23.38 28.01
CA ALA A 610 13.30 24.03 26.76
C ALA A 610 12.76 25.44 27.05
N GLU A 611 13.62 26.43 27.03
CA GLU A 611 13.18 27.78 26.73
C GLU A 611 12.51 27.78 25.36
N VAL A 612 11.36 28.46 25.30
CA VAL A 612 10.52 28.55 24.11
C VAL A 612 11.34 28.95 22.90
N LEU A 613 11.70 28.00 22.02
CA LEU A 613 12.20 28.31 20.69
C LEU A 613 11.00 28.34 19.75
N VAL A 614 10.49 29.53 19.52
CA VAL A 614 9.57 29.85 18.45
C VAL A 614 10.36 29.78 17.15
N GLY A 615 10.08 28.77 16.32
CA GLY A 615 10.56 28.78 14.94
C GLY A 615 11.23 27.48 14.52
N VAL A 616 10.90 27.05 13.31
CA VAL A 616 11.62 26.12 12.43
C VAL A 616 12.67 25.26 13.16
N LYS A 617 12.57 23.92 13.08
CA LYS A 617 13.69 23.04 13.42
C LYS A 617 14.94 23.55 12.68
N GLU A 618 15.70 24.45 13.30
CA GLU A 618 17.12 24.40 13.07
C GLU A 618 17.56 23.05 13.69
N HIS A 619 18.00 22.11 12.85
CA HIS A 619 18.99 21.15 13.30
C HIS A 619 19.92 21.90 14.24
N GLU A 620 20.30 21.27 15.36
CA GLU A 620 21.54 21.67 16.01
C GLU A 620 22.62 21.66 14.94
N LYS A 621 22.67 22.71 14.18
CA LYS A 621 23.89 23.18 13.57
C LYS A 621 24.75 23.47 14.77
N THR A 622 25.61 22.53 15.12
CA THR A 622 26.88 22.93 15.70
C THR A 622 27.33 24.01 14.77
N ALA A 623 27.21 25.27 15.19
CA ALA A 623 27.44 26.39 14.31
C ALA A 623 28.94 26.36 14.00
N ILE A 624 29.22 25.69 12.85
CA ILE A 624 30.57 25.65 12.34
C ILE A 624 30.86 27.08 11.96
N GLN A 625 31.71 27.71 12.72
CA GLN A 625 32.21 29.02 12.34
C GLN A 625 33.14 28.83 11.13
N LEU A 626 32.63 29.09 9.93
CA LEU A 626 33.48 29.22 8.75
C LEU A 626 33.95 30.66 8.64
N ASN A 627 35.24 30.88 8.74
CA ASN A 627 35.87 32.17 8.47
C ASN A 627 36.54 32.12 7.10
N VAL A 628 36.40 33.18 6.32
CA VAL A 628 36.99 33.32 4.97
C VAL A 628 37.81 34.60 4.96
N PHE A 629 39.14 34.47 4.85
CA PHE A 629 40.06 35.62 4.83
C PHE A 629 41.31 35.38 3.98
N PRO A 630 41.91 36.42 3.39
CA PRO A 630 41.32 37.72 3.24
C PRO A 630 40.07 37.73 2.38
N ASN A 631 39.13 38.59 2.70
CA ASN A 631 37.92 38.79 1.92
C ASN A 631 37.60 40.31 1.94
N PRO A 632 37.80 41.05 0.83
CA PRO A 632 38.13 40.59 -0.51
C PRO A 632 39.53 39.98 -0.67
N THR A 633 39.69 39.16 -1.73
CA THR A 633 40.97 38.55 -2.14
C THR A 633 41.25 38.74 -3.63
N SER A 634 42.51 38.62 -4.03
CA SER A 634 42.90 38.60 -5.45
C SER A 634 43.22 37.20 -5.99
N ASP A 635 43.91 36.38 -5.18
CA ASP A 635 44.48 35.10 -5.61
C ASP A 635 44.16 33.93 -4.71
N ILE A 636 44.27 34.11 -3.38
CA ILE A 636 44.16 33.05 -2.39
C ILE A 636 43.29 33.54 -1.23
N CYS A 637 42.39 32.70 -0.74
CA CYS A 637 41.77 32.90 0.57
C CYS A 637 41.88 31.63 1.43
N TYR A 638 41.80 31.80 2.71
CA TYR A 638 41.81 30.72 3.71
C TYR A 638 40.38 30.49 4.21
N LEU A 639 40.01 29.23 4.26
CA LEU A 639 38.77 28.77 4.89
C LEU A 639 39.15 28.16 6.23
N ASN A 640 38.84 28.85 7.31
CA ASN A 640 39.10 28.36 8.66
C ASN A 640 37.78 27.84 9.28
N PHE A 641 37.79 26.58 9.72
CA PHE A 641 36.70 25.92 10.40
C PHE A 641 37.20 24.77 11.28
N SER A 642 36.37 24.24 12.17
CA SER A 642 36.78 23.13 13.04
C SER A 642 35.93 21.90 12.81
N LEU A 643 36.53 20.69 12.86
CA LEU A 643 35.91 19.40 12.77
C LEU A 643 36.06 18.63 14.07
N LYS A 644 35.00 17.95 14.53
CA LYS A 644 35.04 17.09 15.72
C LYS A 644 35.64 15.72 15.42
N ASN A 645 35.55 15.23 14.20
CA ASN A 645 36.06 13.94 13.72
C ASN A 645 36.65 14.09 12.33
N ASP A 646 37.39 13.10 11.88
CA ASP A 646 37.86 13.00 10.49
C ASP A 646 36.66 12.92 9.55
N GLU A 647 36.61 13.77 8.53
CA GLU A 647 35.44 13.96 7.65
C GLU A 647 35.83 14.16 6.18
N PHE A 648 34.95 13.69 5.29
CA PHE A 648 34.97 14.14 3.90
C PHE A 648 34.32 15.52 3.79
N VAL A 649 35.14 16.53 3.52
CA VAL A 649 34.70 17.91 3.34
C VAL A 649 34.59 18.21 1.85
N LYS A 650 33.43 18.72 1.44
CA LYS A 650 33.17 19.20 0.09
C LYS A 650 33.11 20.72 0.10
N ILE A 651 33.91 21.35 -0.76
CA ILE A 651 33.97 22.80 -0.94
C ILE A 651 33.46 23.13 -2.33
N ASN A 652 32.37 23.89 -2.41
CA ASN A 652 31.80 24.39 -3.65
C ASN A 652 31.86 25.90 -3.66
N VAL A 653 32.16 26.50 -4.82
CA VAL A 653 32.05 27.94 -5.04
C VAL A 653 31.08 28.21 -6.18
N TYR A 654 30.14 29.09 -5.93
CA TYR A 654 29.09 29.47 -6.87
C TYR A 654 29.24 30.95 -7.25
N ASN A 655 28.99 31.30 -8.51
CA ASN A 655 28.89 32.69 -8.94
C ASN A 655 27.52 33.29 -8.56
N THR A 656 27.28 34.55 -8.91
CA THR A 656 26.03 35.27 -8.63
C THR A 656 24.79 34.72 -9.37
N LEU A 657 24.98 33.91 -10.40
CA LEU A 657 23.92 33.24 -11.15
C LEU A 657 23.57 31.85 -10.54
N GLY A 658 24.33 31.42 -9.49
CA GLY A 658 24.15 30.09 -8.88
C GLY A 658 24.90 28.98 -9.62
N GLU A 659 25.75 29.29 -10.60
CA GLU A 659 26.55 28.31 -11.32
C GLU A 659 27.74 27.86 -10.47
N LEU A 660 28.02 26.57 -10.42
CA LEU A 660 29.14 25.97 -9.72
C LEU A 660 30.44 26.25 -10.53
N VAL A 661 31.34 27.07 -9.99
CA VAL A 661 32.60 27.49 -10.65
C VAL A 661 33.84 26.83 -10.07
N TYR A 662 33.72 26.19 -8.90
CA TYR A 662 34.79 25.41 -8.27
C TYR A 662 34.19 24.33 -7.38
N ILE A 663 34.81 23.15 -7.39
CA ILE A 663 34.45 22.02 -6.53
C ILE A 663 35.70 21.25 -6.11
N GLU A 664 35.79 20.92 -4.81
CA GLU A 664 36.79 20.01 -4.28
C GLU A 664 36.19 19.17 -3.16
N THR A 665 36.63 17.91 -3.07
CA THR A 665 36.27 17.00 -1.98
C THR A 665 37.55 16.39 -1.42
N LYS A 666 37.76 16.51 -0.11
CA LYS A 666 38.99 16.07 0.57
C LYS A 666 38.64 15.42 1.91
N ASN A 667 39.39 14.38 2.27
CA ASN A 667 39.35 13.86 3.65
C ASN A 667 40.19 14.78 4.53
N VAL A 668 39.61 15.25 5.63
CA VAL A 668 40.19 16.25 6.53
C VAL A 668 40.13 15.71 7.94
N SER A 669 41.27 15.72 8.66
CA SER A 669 41.35 15.22 10.04
C SER A 669 40.63 16.15 11.02
N ALA A 670 40.21 15.58 12.16
CA ALA A 670 39.60 16.31 13.26
C ALA A 670 40.53 17.42 13.78
N GLY A 671 39.95 18.55 14.22
CA GLY A 671 40.63 19.71 14.71
C GLY A 671 40.33 20.98 13.96
N ASN A 672 41.13 22.03 14.19
CA ASN A 672 41.03 23.26 13.41
C ASN A 672 41.64 23.07 12.02
N VAL A 673 40.91 23.47 11.02
CA VAL A 673 41.26 23.33 9.60
C VAL A 673 41.50 24.68 9.00
N ASP A 674 42.69 24.87 8.41
CA ASP A 674 43.02 26.01 7.57
C ASP A 674 43.20 25.52 6.15
N TYR A 675 42.11 25.62 5.35
CA TYR A 675 42.10 25.20 3.97
C TYR A 675 42.42 26.35 3.06
N VAL A 676 43.37 26.16 2.17
CA VAL A 676 43.78 27.18 1.19
C VAL A 676 42.98 27.04 -0.09
N LEU A 677 42.12 28.01 -0.39
CA LEU A 677 41.34 28.08 -1.63
C LEU A 677 42.03 29.02 -2.62
N ASN A 678 42.51 28.47 -3.71
CA ASN A 678 43.09 29.26 -4.80
C ASN A 678 41.98 29.72 -5.78
N VAL A 679 41.77 31.03 -5.86
CA VAL A 679 40.74 31.65 -6.70
C VAL A 679 41.33 32.41 -7.91
N ASN A 680 42.58 32.14 -8.23
CA ASN A 680 43.35 32.86 -9.28
C ASN A 680 42.71 32.72 -10.68
N THR A 681 41.96 31.62 -10.91
CA THR A 681 41.26 31.39 -12.19
C THR A 681 39.87 32.03 -12.26
N LEU A 682 39.34 32.53 -11.15
CA LEU A 682 38.01 33.11 -11.08
C LEU A 682 38.06 34.62 -11.41
N PRO A 683 37.16 35.16 -12.22
CA PRO A 683 37.06 36.60 -12.50
C PRO A 683 36.76 37.43 -11.23
N SER A 684 37.04 38.75 -11.29
CA SER A 684 36.58 39.68 -10.27
C SER A 684 35.06 39.63 -10.14
N GLY A 685 34.54 39.52 -8.91
CA GLY A 685 33.11 39.39 -8.68
C GLY A 685 32.75 38.90 -7.25
N ASN A 686 31.47 38.76 -7.01
CA ASN A 686 30.96 38.16 -5.77
C ASN A 686 30.65 36.69 -6.00
N TYR A 687 31.01 35.87 -5.04
CA TYR A 687 30.84 34.41 -5.02
C TYR A 687 30.25 33.96 -3.71
N SER A 688 29.67 32.74 -3.69
CA SER A 688 29.20 32.06 -2.52
C SER A 688 30.03 30.81 -2.30
N ILE A 689 30.76 30.72 -1.20
CA ILE A 689 31.50 29.51 -0.82
C ILE A 689 30.60 28.68 0.09
N GLN A 690 30.44 27.42 -0.26
CA GLN A 690 29.70 26.43 0.50
C GLN A 690 30.64 25.32 0.96
N VAL A 691 30.77 25.10 2.26
CA VAL A 691 31.54 24.02 2.87
C VAL A 691 30.56 23.02 3.47
N SER A 692 30.59 21.77 2.98
CA SER A 692 29.67 20.71 3.39
C SER A 692 30.44 19.48 3.90
N PHE A 693 30.02 18.91 5.02
CA PHE A 693 30.49 17.62 5.54
C PHE A 693 29.38 16.96 6.37
N ARG A 694 29.19 15.64 6.24
CA ARG A 694 28.01 14.93 6.71
C ARG A 694 26.72 15.66 6.27
N ASN A 695 25.87 16.04 7.23
CA ASN A 695 24.62 16.76 7.02
C ASN A 695 24.72 18.27 7.32
N ASN A 696 25.94 18.79 7.49
CA ASN A 696 26.17 20.19 7.77
C ASN A 696 26.64 20.92 6.52
N THR A 697 26.08 22.08 6.27
CA THR A 697 26.49 22.96 5.18
C THR A 697 26.54 24.39 5.72
N VAL A 698 27.67 25.04 5.50
CA VAL A 698 27.88 26.44 5.87
C VAL A 698 28.23 27.22 4.62
N THR A 699 27.61 28.38 4.46
CA THR A 699 27.80 29.25 3.30
C THR A 699 28.34 30.60 3.73
N LYS A 700 29.36 31.11 3.03
CA LYS A 700 29.92 32.44 3.22
C LYS A 700 30.11 33.15 1.89
N LYS A 701 29.99 34.48 1.90
CA LYS A 701 30.26 35.33 0.75
C LYS A 701 31.76 35.51 0.59
N LEU A 702 32.25 35.43 -0.66
CA LEU A 702 33.59 35.78 -1.06
C LEU A 702 33.53 36.88 -2.14
N THR A 703 34.36 37.89 -1.98
CA THR A 703 34.54 38.93 -3.02
C THR A 703 35.94 38.80 -3.57
N ILE A 704 36.04 38.67 -4.90
CA ILE A 704 37.32 38.61 -5.64
C ILE A 704 37.54 39.97 -6.35
N ILE A 705 38.70 40.56 -6.15
CA ILE A 705 39.12 41.82 -6.76
C ILE A 705 40.49 41.59 -7.39
N LYS A 706 40.57 41.60 -8.71
CA LYS A 706 41.85 41.51 -9.49
C LYS A 706 42.22 42.82 -10.03
#